data_157302fe3a99102405bf8820a09bdb93
#
_entry.id   157302fe3a99102405bf8820a09bdb93
#
_cell.length_a   1.000
_cell.length_b   1.000
_cell.length_c   1.000
_cell.angle_alpha   90.00
_cell.angle_beta   90.00
_cell.angle_gamma   90.00
#
_symmetry.space_group_name_H-M   'P 1'
#
loop_
_entity.id
_entity.type
_entity.pdbx_description
1 polymer ?
#
loop_
_entity_poly.entity_id
_entity_poly.type
_entity_poly.pdbx_seq_one_letter_code
_entity_poly.pdbx_strand_id
1 'polypeptide(L)'
;MIKNYFKIAWRNLVRHKAYSAINIAGLSIGIAASLLIFIVVNYELSYDKFQKNYNQVYRVVTTTKNGDGSEGHNPGIPTPAYEALKADFPQIEKIAAVSASSGNQVTVLGNDPNSDAAVSKKFIESTTLAFTQPEYFQIFNAKWIAGSAKTLSDPGNAVIDKSVAMKYFGDWKNAIGQYLKLDNAILLKVSGIIEEMPVNSDFPIKLFGSYETLKNNPGNFSYFPGWGSLSSNHQIYIKLPENVKAADIQAQMKGFVKKHFKEGRPDSRMHVLQPLKEIHFDTRYGNLGDHSTSKSILWTLGFIAVLIIVMASINFINLSTAQSVGRSKEVGIRKVLGSNRNQLIGQVMGETFLIVSFSVIAATGLAKIAMPYLSHIASVPATLSLFTTGTVLFLTIVLIVVTFLSGIYPALVVSGFKPALALKSKISSANIGGISLRRILVVTQFSISQMLIIGTIVAVTQMNFVRNADLGFNKEAILVMPVYSDSANLARMKPLKQELLQNPEVISVSFGSDEASSDNNWASNFAFDNKEDEDYAVFHKYGDEDYIKTFGLNIIAGRSYMPSDTVREIVINEMLTKKLGLKEPQQAIGKNLRIGGGPRLPVVGVVKDFKTNSLREEVKPLTIAARQDFYMTMAVKLRTASLSHTTARIKQLWEKTYPEYAYTSHFVDETIERFYRQETQLSLLYKIFAGIAIFISCLGLYGLVSFMAAQKTKEVGIRKVLGANVGNIVVMFSKEFTLLISIAFIIAVPVAWYFMNEWLQNFVYRIHIGVSVFVLAIIASLAIAWITVGYRALKAALANPVQSLRTE
;
A
#
# COMPACT_ATOMS: atom_id res chain seq x y z
N MET A 1 -42.30 -13.14 -27.70
CA MET A 1 -41.01 -12.90 -28.38
C MET A 1 -39.81 -13.13 -27.47
N ILE A 2 -39.71 -12.52 -26.29
CA ILE A 2 -38.56 -12.65 -25.35
C ILE A 2 -38.25 -14.10 -25.01
N LYS A 3 -39.24 -14.94 -24.66
CA LYS A 3 -39.07 -16.37 -24.35
C LYS A 3 -38.42 -17.15 -25.48
N ASN A 4 -38.75 -16.82 -26.75
CA ASN A 4 -38.17 -17.46 -27.94
C ASN A 4 -36.71 -17.03 -28.15
N TYR A 5 -36.39 -15.74 -27.91
CA TYR A 5 -35.00 -15.26 -27.97
C TYR A 5 -34.12 -15.96 -26.96
N PHE A 6 -34.60 -16.10 -25.72
CA PHE A 6 -33.89 -16.84 -24.69
C PHE A 6 -33.65 -18.32 -25.07
N LYS A 7 -34.67 -19.01 -25.59
CA LYS A 7 -34.55 -20.41 -26.01
C LYS A 7 -33.55 -20.60 -27.15
N ILE A 8 -33.56 -19.67 -28.12
CA ILE A 8 -32.62 -19.68 -29.25
C ILE A 8 -31.20 -19.39 -28.78
N ALA A 9 -31.01 -18.39 -27.91
CA ALA A 9 -29.74 -18.02 -27.33
C ALA A 9 -29.13 -19.19 -26.54
N TRP A 10 -29.92 -19.86 -25.69
CA TRP A 10 -29.48 -21.04 -24.94
C TRP A 10 -29.02 -22.17 -25.86
N ARG A 11 -29.83 -22.51 -26.91
CA ARG A 11 -29.46 -23.54 -27.86
C ARG A 11 -28.17 -23.23 -28.62
N ASN A 12 -27.96 -21.99 -28.95
CA ASN A 12 -26.73 -21.52 -29.60
C ASN A 12 -25.49 -21.67 -28.70
N LEU A 13 -25.62 -21.29 -27.42
CA LEU A 13 -24.58 -21.48 -26.40
C LEU A 13 -24.13 -22.94 -26.28
N VAL A 14 -25.10 -23.86 -26.21
CA VAL A 14 -24.83 -25.30 -26.08
C VAL A 14 -24.28 -25.90 -27.37
N ARG A 15 -24.68 -25.39 -28.56
CA ARG A 15 -24.20 -25.88 -29.84
C ARG A 15 -22.75 -25.47 -30.13
N HIS A 16 -22.33 -24.30 -29.70
CA HIS A 16 -20.98 -23.74 -29.93
C HIS A 16 -20.14 -23.70 -28.63
N LYS A 17 -19.96 -24.87 -28.01
CA LYS A 17 -19.36 -25.01 -26.67
C LYS A 17 -17.97 -24.35 -26.55
N ALA A 18 -17.08 -24.52 -27.49
CA ALA A 18 -15.72 -23.96 -27.45
C ALA A 18 -15.75 -22.42 -27.49
N TYR A 19 -16.58 -21.83 -28.33
CA TYR A 19 -16.79 -20.38 -28.42
C TYR A 19 -17.35 -19.81 -27.12
N SER A 20 -18.41 -20.43 -26.62
CA SER A 20 -19.07 -20.00 -25.38
C SER A 20 -18.12 -20.09 -24.20
N ALA A 21 -17.37 -21.20 -24.07
CA ALA A 21 -16.40 -21.43 -23.00
C ALA A 21 -15.26 -20.40 -22.99
N ILE A 22 -14.66 -20.11 -24.16
CA ILE A 22 -13.58 -19.11 -24.27
C ILE A 22 -14.08 -17.71 -23.88
N ASN A 23 -15.29 -17.33 -24.35
CA ASN A 23 -15.87 -16.03 -24.03
C ASN A 23 -16.25 -15.92 -22.55
N ILE A 24 -16.91 -16.94 -21.99
CA ILE A 24 -17.25 -16.95 -20.56
C ILE A 24 -15.98 -16.93 -19.73
N ALA A 25 -14.97 -17.73 -20.03
CA ALA A 25 -13.72 -17.72 -19.29
C ALA A 25 -13.00 -16.36 -19.33
N GLY A 26 -12.85 -15.79 -20.54
CA GLY A 26 -12.18 -14.50 -20.70
C GLY A 26 -12.90 -13.35 -20.00
N LEU A 27 -14.23 -13.27 -20.13
CA LEU A 27 -15.04 -12.28 -19.45
C LEU A 27 -15.06 -12.53 -17.92
N SER A 28 -15.17 -13.79 -17.46
CA SER A 28 -15.21 -14.10 -16.03
C SER A 28 -13.93 -13.68 -15.32
N ILE A 29 -12.77 -13.94 -15.91
CA ILE A 29 -11.47 -13.54 -15.34
C ILE A 29 -11.33 -12.03 -15.32
N GLY A 30 -11.70 -11.34 -16.41
CA GLY A 30 -11.66 -9.89 -16.48
C GLY A 30 -12.61 -9.22 -15.48
N ILE A 31 -13.85 -9.72 -15.36
CA ILE A 31 -14.84 -9.19 -14.41
C ILE A 31 -14.41 -9.52 -12.97
N ALA A 32 -13.87 -10.72 -12.68
CA ALA A 32 -13.40 -11.08 -11.35
C ALA A 32 -12.24 -10.20 -10.89
N ALA A 33 -11.25 -9.95 -11.76
CA ALA A 33 -10.15 -9.03 -11.47
C ALA A 33 -10.65 -7.62 -11.18
N SER A 34 -11.56 -7.10 -12.01
CA SER A 34 -12.14 -5.77 -11.82
C SER A 34 -13.00 -5.69 -10.57
N LEU A 35 -13.70 -6.77 -10.19
CA LEU A 35 -14.46 -6.86 -8.95
C LEU A 35 -13.54 -6.81 -7.72
N LEU A 36 -12.43 -7.54 -7.74
CA LEU A 36 -11.45 -7.52 -6.65
C LEU A 36 -10.83 -6.12 -6.49
N ILE A 37 -10.47 -5.46 -7.60
CA ILE A 37 -10.00 -4.07 -7.58
C ILE A 37 -11.08 -3.15 -7.00
N PHE A 38 -12.33 -3.30 -7.42
CA PHE A 38 -13.44 -2.51 -6.92
C PHE A 38 -13.61 -2.67 -5.40
N ILE A 39 -13.49 -3.90 -4.89
CA ILE A 39 -13.58 -4.16 -3.44
C ILE A 39 -12.48 -3.43 -2.68
N VAL A 40 -11.23 -3.49 -3.16
CA VAL A 40 -10.09 -2.77 -2.56
C VAL A 40 -10.33 -1.26 -2.60
N VAL A 41 -10.64 -0.71 -3.76
CA VAL A 41 -10.86 0.75 -3.93
C VAL A 41 -12.05 1.22 -3.08
N ASN A 42 -13.14 0.46 -3.06
CA ASN A 42 -14.31 0.82 -2.26
C ASN A 42 -14.04 0.74 -0.75
N TYR A 43 -13.22 -0.21 -0.30
CA TYR A 43 -12.77 -0.31 1.07
C TYR A 43 -11.93 0.92 1.47
N GLU A 44 -10.91 1.26 0.70
CA GLU A 44 -10.07 2.45 0.92
C GLU A 44 -10.90 3.75 0.92
N LEU A 45 -11.84 3.88 0.00
CA LEU A 45 -12.74 5.04 -0.07
C LEU A 45 -13.78 5.09 1.06
N SER A 46 -13.92 4.02 1.85
CA SER A 46 -14.91 3.93 2.93
C SER A 46 -14.40 4.37 4.30
N TYR A 47 -13.08 4.66 4.41
CA TYR A 47 -12.45 5.03 5.68
C TYR A 47 -13.19 6.18 6.38
N ASP A 48 -13.47 5.97 7.66
CA ASP A 48 -14.14 6.88 8.59
C ASP A 48 -15.50 7.46 8.15
N LYS A 49 -16.05 7.03 6.99
CA LYS A 49 -17.38 7.51 6.52
C LYS A 49 -18.54 7.12 7.43
N PHE A 50 -18.34 6.15 8.31
CA PHE A 50 -19.34 5.78 9.32
C PHE A 50 -19.47 6.81 10.44
N GLN A 51 -18.50 7.73 10.57
CA GLN A 51 -18.53 8.80 11.57
C GLN A 51 -19.63 9.83 11.25
N LYS A 52 -20.52 10.08 12.20
CA LYS A 52 -21.62 11.05 12.04
C LYS A 52 -21.11 12.45 11.71
N ASN A 53 -19.99 12.83 12.29
CA ASN A 53 -19.39 14.17 12.17
C ASN A 53 -18.33 14.25 11.06
N TYR A 54 -18.32 13.30 10.12
CA TYR A 54 -17.28 13.13 9.09
C TYR A 54 -16.86 14.41 8.35
N ASN A 55 -17.81 15.30 8.09
CA ASN A 55 -17.56 16.55 7.37
C ASN A 55 -17.22 17.74 8.30
N GLN A 56 -17.36 17.59 9.61
CA GLN A 56 -17.19 18.64 10.62
C GLN A 56 -15.92 18.47 11.44
N VAL A 57 -15.25 17.31 11.33
CA VAL A 57 -14.05 16.98 12.10
C VAL A 57 -12.79 17.31 11.31
N TYR A 58 -11.85 17.95 12.00
CA TYR A 58 -10.54 18.32 11.46
C TYR A 58 -9.45 17.93 12.44
N ARG A 59 -8.31 17.44 11.90
CA ARG A 59 -7.05 17.32 12.64
C ARG A 59 -6.24 18.60 12.47
N VAL A 60 -5.62 19.09 13.52
CA VAL A 60 -4.70 20.23 13.44
C VAL A 60 -3.29 19.68 13.25
N VAL A 61 -2.72 19.89 12.07
CA VAL A 61 -1.39 19.39 11.70
C VAL A 61 -0.38 20.53 11.60
N THR A 62 0.92 20.20 11.62
CA THR A 62 1.99 21.17 11.52
C THR A 62 2.79 21.01 10.24
N THR A 63 2.96 22.09 9.49
CA THR A 63 3.94 22.19 8.39
C THR A 63 5.07 23.09 8.85
N THR A 64 6.31 22.69 8.64
CA THR A 64 7.51 23.49 8.90
C THR A 64 8.22 23.80 7.58
N LYS A 65 8.72 25.04 7.46
CA LYS A 65 9.59 25.44 6.33
C LYS A 65 11.00 25.64 6.83
N ASN A 66 11.93 24.88 6.29
CA ASN A 66 13.35 25.00 6.56
C ASN A 66 13.96 26.14 5.75
N GLY A 67 15.13 26.64 6.15
CA GLY A 67 15.82 27.71 5.45
C GLY A 67 16.33 27.30 4.05
N ASP A 68 16.51 26.00 3.81
CA ASP A 68 16.87 25.44 2.50
C ASP A 68 15.66 25.31 1.54
N GLY A 69 14.48 25.77 1.97
CA GLY A 69 13.23 25.68 1.19
C GLY A 69 12.49 24.36 1.31
N SER A 70 13.05 23.36 1.98
CA SER A 70 12.35 22.09 2.22
C SER A 70 11.20 22.24 3.19
N GLU A 71 10.15 21.42 3.03
CA GLU A 71 9.00 21.40 3.94
C GLU A 71 9.00 20.09 4.74
N GLY A 72 8.80 20.23 6.05
CA GLY A 72 8.52 19.12 6.96
C GLY A 72 7.02 19.06 7.27
N HIS A 73 6.47 17.87 7.34
CA HIS A 73 5.06 17.64 7.68
C HIS A 73 4.96 16.78 8.93
N ASN A 74 4.19 17.20 9.91
CA ASN A 74 3.98 16.46 11.15
C ASN A 74 2.49 16.42 11.47
N PRO A 75 1.89 15.23 11.74
CA PRO A 75 0.48 15.11 12.08
C PRO A 75 0.14 15.73 13.44
N GLY A 76 1.15 15.99 14.26
CA GLY A 76 0.99 16.54 15.60
C GLY A 76 1.08 18.05 15.67
N ILE A 77 0.85 18.53 16.88
CA ILE A 77 0.93 19.92 17.28
C ILE A 77 1.51 20.00 18.70
N PRO A 78 2.22 21.07 19.11
CA PRO A 78 2.74 21.20 20.47
C PRO A 78 1.69 20.96 21.55
N THR A 79 2.07 20.29 22.62
CA THR A 79 1.18 19.92 23.72
C THR A 79 0.37 21.11 24.31
N PRO A 80 0.98 22.30 24.52
CA PRO A 80 0.21 23.48 25.06
C PRO A 80 -0.85 23.99 24.09
N ALA A 81 -0.82 23.59 22.81
CA ALA A 81 -1.78 24.06 21.82
C ALA A 81 -3.22 23.66 22.14
N TYR A 82 -3.44 22.58 22.90
CA TYR A 82 -4.80 22.16 23.30
C TYR A 82 -5.51 23.25 24.08
N GLU A 83 -4.90 23.75 25.19
CA GLU A 83 -5.51 24.78 26.01
C GLU A 83 -5.55 26.15 25.29
N ALA A 84 -4.52 26.43 24.49
CA ALA A 84 -4.45 27.67 23.73
C ALA A 84 -5.52 27.73 22.61
N LEU A 85 -5.76 26.66 21.90
CA LEU A 85 -6.82 26.59 20.88
C LEU A 85 -8.20 26.75 21.53
N LYS A 86 -8.43 26.13 22.69
CA LYS A 86 -9.68 26.24 23.43
C LYS A 86 -9.95 27.67 23.89
N ALA A 87 -8.89 28.39 24.28
CA ALA A 87 -8.99 29.79 24.72
C ALA A 87 -9.15 30.77 23.54
N ASP A 88 -8.37 30.61 22.49
CA ASP A 88 -8.30 31.57 21.38
C ASP A 88 -9.41 31.38 20.31
N PHE A 89 -10.02 30.17 20.23
CA PHE A 89 -11.05 29.83 19.24
C PHE A 89 -12.34 29.33 19.90
N PRO A 90 -13.09 30.19 20.61
CA PRO A 90 -14.33 29.81 21.28
C PRO A 90 -15.43 29.31 20.34
N GLN A 91 -15.30 29.54 19.03
CA GLN A 91 -16.18 29.02 17.98
C GLN A 91 -15.99 27.53 17.68
N ILE A 92 -14.94 26.89 18.22
CA ILE A 92 -14.77 25.43 18.11
C ILE A 92 -15.76 24.75 19.04
N GLU A 93 -16.62 23.89 18.50
CA GLU A 93 -17.66 23.19 19.28
C GLU A 93 -17.07 22.21 20.29
N LYS A 94 -16.14 21.37 19.83
CA LYS A 94 -15.43 20.36 20.63
C LYS A 94 -13.97 20.28 20.20
N ILE A 95 -13.10 20.06 21.19
CA ILE A 95 -11.68 19.86 20.98
C ILE A 95 -11.20 18.72 21.86
N ALA A 96 -10.36 17.83 21.32
CA ALA A 96 -9.72 16.75 22.06
C ALA A 96 -8.27 16.58 21.60
N ALA A 97 -7.36 16.46 22.57
CA ALA A 97 -6.01 15.99 22.31
C ALA A 97 -5.97 14.47 22.42
N VAL A 98 -5.14 13.86 21.59
CA VAL A 98 -4.87 12.43 21.55
C VAL A 98 -3.37 12.26 21.60
N SER A 99 -2.86 11.65 22.66
CA SER A 99 -1.47 11.21 22.73
C SER A 99 -1.43 9.71 22.54
N ALA A 100 -1.00 9.27 21.36
CA ALA A 100 -1.08 7.89 20.91
C ALA A 100 0.29 7.21 20.95
N SER A 101 0.31 5.91 21.26
CA SER A 101 1.49 5.06 21.17
C SER A 101 1.11 3.64 20.76
N SER A 102 2.06 2.88 20.24
CA SER A 102 1.90 1.48 19.84
C SER A 102 3.07 0.65 20.37
N GLY A 103 2.89 -0.67 20.42
CA GLY A 103 3.91 -1.57 20.96
C GLY A 103 4.00 -1.60 22.48
N ASN A 104 3.05 -0.97 23.17
CA ASN A 104 3.03 -0.93 24.63
C ASN A 104 2.70 -2.28 25.25
N GLN A 105 3.30 -2.57 26.39
CA GLN A 105 2.92 -3.72 27.20
C GLN A 105 1.72 -3.36 28.09
N VAL A 106 0.72 -4.23 28.08
CA VAL A 106 -0.38 -4.21 29.04
C VAL A 106 -0.30 -5.46 29.90
N THR A 107 -0.08 -5.26 31.21
CA THR A 107 -0.11 -6.32 32.23
C THR A 107 -1.46 -6.31 32.93
N VAL A 108 -2.15 -7.44 32.96
CA VAL A 108 -3.48 -7.59 33.58
C VAL A 108 -3.30 -7.96 35.04
N LEU A 109 -3.56 -7.03 35.96
CA LEU A 109 -3.42 -7.24 37.39
C LEU A 109 -4.69 -7.81 38.05
N GLY A 110 -5.84 -7.71 37.37
CA GLY A 110 -7.12 -8.14 37.93
C GLY A 110 -7.67 -7.15 38.96
N ASN A 111 -8.23 -7.69 40.06
CA ASN A 111 -8.84 -6.89 41.15
C ASN A 111 -7.81 -6.26 42.10
N ASP A 112 -6.59 -6.75 42.13
CA ASP A 112 -5.54 -6.28 43.03
C ASP A 112 -4.51 -5.44 42.28
N PRO A 113 -4.43 -4.13 42.49
CA PRO A 113 -3.46 -3.25 41.84
C PRO A 113 -2.01 -3.55 42.22
N ASN A 114 -1.76 -4.31 43.30
CA ASN A 114 -0.44 -4.69 43.80
C ASN A 114 -0.01 -6.10 43.33
N SER A 115 -0.80 -6.76 42.47
CA SER A 115 -0.43 -8.06 41.90
C SER A 115 0.95 -8.02 41.24
N ASP A 116 1.73 -9.12 41.44
CA ASP A 116 3.06 -9.21 40.87
C ASP A 116 3.00 -9.27 39.33
N ALA A 117 3.60 -8.27 38.70
CA ALA A 117 3.67 -8.16 37.26
C ALA A 117 4.50 -9.31 36.62
N ALA A 118 5.42 -9.94 37.38
CA ALA A 118 6.21 -11.05 36.83
C ALA A 118 5.38 -12.30 36.54
N VAL A 119 4.35 -12.58 37.35
CA VAL A 119 3.47 -13.75 37.19
C VAL A 119 2.12 -13.40 36.50
N SER A 120 1.84 -12.14 36.31
CA SER A 120 0.60 -11.65 35.66
C SER A 120 0.61 -11.89 34.15
N LYS A 121 -0.58 -11.96 33.53
CA LYS A 121 -0.71 -12.04 32.06
C LYS A 121 -0.26 -10.75 31.42
N LYS A 122 0.62 -10.85 30.43
CA LYS A 122 1.19 -9.72 29.69
C LYS A 122 0.81 -9.80 28.22
N PHE A 123 0.49 -8.67 27.65
CA PHE A 123 0.16 -8.53 26.24
C PHE A 123 0.97 -7.37 25.66
N ILE A 124 1.62 -7.58 24.52
CA ILE A 124 2.14 -6.48 23.71
C ILE A 124 1.05 -6.09 22.73
N GLU A 125 0.61 -4.86 22.84
CA GLU A 125 -0.43 -4.33 21.97
C GLU A 125 0.19 -3.71 20.71
N SER A 126 -0.01 -4.38 19.57
CA SER A 126 0.37 -3.85 18.26
C SER A 126 -0.57 -2.74 17.79
N THR A 127 -1.78 -2.69 18.37
CA THR A 127 -2.76 -1.64 18.09
C THR A 127 -2.49 -0.42 18.94
N THR A 128 -2.91 0.74 18.44
CA THR A 128 -2.71 2.03 19.08
C THR A 128 -3.45 2.11 20.42
N LEU A 129 -2.73 2.54 21.43
CA LEU A 129 -3.24 3.01 22.71
C LEU A 129 -3.22 4.54 22.71
N ALA A 130 -4.17 5.22 23.34
CA ALA A 130 -4.16 6.66 23.39
C ALA A 130 -4.60 7.21 24.74
N PHE A 131 -3.98 8.32 25.16
CA PHE A 131 -4.50 9.17 26.23
C PHE A 131 -5.29 10.31 25.62
N THR A 132 -6.52 10.53 26.12
CA THR A 132 -7.40 11.55 25.55
C THR A 132 -8.39 12.10 26.59
N GLN A 133 -9.08 13.18 26.21
CA GLN A 133 -10.16 13.78 27.01
C GLN A 133 -11.51 13.15 26.68
N PRO A 134 -12.53 13.34 27.55
CA PRO A 134 -13.91 12.86 27.32
C PRO A 134 -14.53 13.35 26.00
N GLU A 135 -14.15 14.52 25.51
CA GLU A 135 -14.66 15.16 24.30
C GLU A 135 -14.33 14.33 23.04
N TYR A 136 -13.28 13.50 23.05
CA TYR A 136 -12.93 12.59 21.97
C TYR A 136 -14.12 11.73 21.55
N PHE A 137 -14.83 11.15 22.52
CA PHE A 137 -15.98 10.26 22.24
C PHE A 137 -17.21 11.01 21.71
N GLN A 138 -17.25 12.34 21.86
CA GLN A 138 -18.28 13.18 21.26
C GLN A 138 -17.92 13.57 19.82
N ILE A 139 -16.62 13.71 19.53
CA ILE A 139 -16.10 13.98 18.18
C ILE A 139 -16.28 12.73 17.32
N PHE A 140 -15.86 11.55 17.83
CA PHE A 140 -15.81 10.28 17.09
C PHE A 140 -16.95 9.29 17.40
N ASN A 141 -18.02 9.75 18.07
CA ASN A 141 -19.28 9.04 18.27
C ASN A 141 -19.14 7.58 18.71
N ALA A 142 -18.37 7.28 19.74
CA ALA A 142 -18.24 5.94 20.29
C ALA A 142 -19.58 5.40 20.85
N LYS A 143 -19.83 4.12 20.66
CA LYS A 143 -20.99 3.44 21.26
C LYS A 143 -20.58 2.80 22.58
N TRP A 144 -21.17 3.23 23.67
CA TRP A 144 -20.88 2.75 25.02
C TRP A 144 -21.65 1.46 25.32
N ILE A 145 -20.94 0.47 25.87
CA ILE A 145 -21.52 -0.76 26.43
C ILE A 145 -21.68 -0.60 27.94
N ALA A 146 -20.66 -0.03 28.61
CA ALA A 146 -20.66 0.23 30.05
C ALA A 146 -19.82 1.46 30.36
N GLY A 147 -20.16 2.18 31.43
CA GLY A 147 -19.49 3.45 31.78
C GLY A 147 -19.90 4.62 30.89
N SER A 148 -19.09 5.68 30.90
CA SER A 148 -19.31 6.86 30.08
C SER A 148 -18.00 7.61 29.82
N ALA A 149 -17.97 8.52 28.85
CA ALA A 149 -16.81 9.36 28.54
C ALA A 149 -16.29 10.15 29.76
N LYS A 150 -17.18 10.58 30.65
CA LYS A 150 -16.85 11.37 31.84
C LYS A 150 -15.83 10.66 32.75
N THR A 151 -15.74 9.33 32.71
CA THR A 151 -14.76 8.58 33.53
C THR A 151 -13.30 8.95 33.22
N LEU A 152 -13.02 9.41 32.01
CA LEU A 152 -11.66 9.87 31.62
C LEU A 152 -11.33 11.31 32.10
N SER A 153 -12.23 11.98 32.81
CA SER A 153 -11.88 13.26 33.46
C SER A 153 -10.92 13.07 34.66
N ASP A 154 -10.94 11.88 35.27
CA ASP A 154 -10.10 11.56 36.41
C ASP A 154 -8.86 10.76 36.00
N PRO A 155 -7.67 11.06 36.57
CA PRO A 155 -6.47 10.30 36.27
C PRO A 155 -6.59 8.82 36.71
N GLY A 156 -5.79 7.95 36.09
CA GLY A 156 -5.79 6.52 36.42
C GLY A 156 -6.95 5.72 35.85
N ASN A 157 -7.89 6.33 35.13
CA ASN A 157 -8.99 5.64 34.47
C ASN A 157 -8.68 5.26 33.04
N ALA A 158 -9.24 4.13 32.62
CA ALA A 158 -9.14 3.64 31.24
C ALA A 158 -10.52 3.21 30.70
N VAL A 159 -10.68 3.38 29.39
CA VAL A 159 -11.77 2.84 28.58
C VAL A 159 -11.18 1.88 27.59
N ILE A 160 -11.73 0.69 27.45
CA ILE A 160 -11.29 -0.33 26.50
C ILE A 160 -12.43 -0.73 25.57
N ASP A 161 -12.07 -1.22 24.38
CA ASP A 161 -13.08 -1.80 23.50
C ASP A 161 -13.45 -3.23 23.96
N LYS A 162 -14.56 -3.71 23.44
CA LYS A 162 -15.07 -5.04 23.78
C LYS A 162 -14.10 -6.17 23.42
N SER A 163 -13.35 -6.05 22.31
CA SER A 163 -12.40 -7.09 21.90
C SER A 163 -11.23 -7.19 22.88
N VAL A 164 -10.72 -6.06 23.34
CA VAL A 164 -9.67 -6.00 24.36
C VAL A 164 -10.19 -6.53 25.71
N ALA A 165 -11.41 -6.15 26.10
CA ALA A 165 -12.02 -6.67 27.31
C ALA A 165 -12.16 -8.21 27.27
N MET A 166 -12.61 -8.77 26.15
CA MET A 166 -12.66 -10.22 25.94
C MET A 166 -11.26 -10.87 25.95
N LYS A 167 -10.28 -10.25 25.30
CA LYS A 167 -8.88 -10.74 25.25
C LYS A 167 -8.25 -10.83 26.64
N TYR A 168 -8.48 -9.82 27.49
CA TYR A 168 -7.82 -9.73 28.80
C TYR A 168 -8.54 -10.53 29.88
N PHE A 169 -9.87 -10.51 29.91
CA PHE A 169 -10.68 -10.99 31.02
C PHE A 169 -11.59 -12.17 30.64
N GLY A 170 -11.59 -12.60 29.37
CA GLY A 170 -12.42 -13.68 28.85
C GLY A 170 -13.89 -13.28 28.62
N ASP A 171 -14.48 -12.47 29.49
CA ASP A 171 -15.81 -11.84 29.29
C ASP A 171 -15.68 -10.35 29.59
N TRP A 172 -16.23 -9.51 28.68
CA TRP A 172 -16.22 -8.07 28.83
C TRP A 172 -16.92 -7.58 30.13
N LYS A 173 -17.93 -8.34 30.63
CA LYS A 173 -18.64 -8.03 31.86
C LYS A 173 -17.75 -8.03 33.10
N ASN A 174 -16.67 -8.81 33.05
CA ASN A 174 -15.70 -8.92 34.15
C ASN A 174 -14.62 -7.83 34.12
N ALA A 175 -14.60 -6.99 33.10
CA ALA A 175 -13.52 -6.03 32.89
C ALA A 175 -13.66 -4.75 33.73
N ILE A 176 -14.88 -4.29 34.02
CA ILE A 176 -15.12 -3.08 34.80
C ILE A 176 -14.57 -3.21 36.24
N GLY A 177 -13.79 -2.22 36.65
CA GLY A 177 -13.16 -2.16 37.97
C GLY A 177 -11.81 -2.86 38.05
N GLN A 178 -11.42 -3.63 37.03
CA GLN A 178 -10.14 -4.33 36.97
C GLN A 178 -8.98 -3.36 36.70
N TYR A 179 -7.78 -3.76 37.16
CA TYR A 179 -6.57 -2.98 37.01
C TYR A 179 -5.67 -3.52 35.89
N LEU A 180 -5.13 -2.60 35.12
CA LEU A 180 -4.13 -2.81 34.09
C LEU A 180 -2.88 -2.03 34.45
N LYS A 181 -1.70 -2.56 34.15
CA LYS A 181 -0.43 -1.84 34.28
C LYS A 181 0.18 -1.66 32.90
N LEU A 182 0.31 -0.41 32.47
CA LEU A 182 0.86 -0.05 31.17
C LEU A 182 2.38 0.14 31.31
N ASP A 183 3.14 -0.50 30.41
CA ASP A 183 4.62 -0.48 30.35
C ASP A 183 5.28 -0.66 31.71
N ASN A 184 4.69 -1.48 32.55
CA ASN A 184 5.09 -1.76 33.90
C ASN A 184 5.25 -0.51 34.84
N ALA A 185 4.77 0.63 34.39
CA ALA A 185 4.91 1.92 35.07
C ALA A 185 3.57 2.52 35.51
N ILE A 186 2.54 2.54 34.64
CA ILE A 186 1.30 3.29 34.87
C ILE A 186 0.16 2.35 35.21
N LEU A 187 -0.44 2.58 36.37
CA LEU A 187 -1.63 1.87 36.81
C LEU A 187 -2.87 2.51 36.22
N LEU A 188 -3.72 1.70 35.58
CA LEU A 188 -4.98 2.11 34.98
C LEU A 188 -6.12 1.22 35.49
N LYS A 189 -7.26 1.82 35.84
CA LYS A 189 -8.49 1.11 36.22
C LYS A 189 -9.47 1.14 35.07
N VAL A 190 -9.97 0.01 34.63
CA VAL A 190 -10.99 -0.08 33.60
C VAL A 190 -12.31 0.48 34.13
N SER A 191 -12.72 1.63 33.61
CA SER A 191 -13.92 2.39 34.05
C SER A 191 -14.99 2.48 32.96
N GLY A 192 -14.70 2.02 31.75
CA GLY A 192 -15.66 2.02 30.65
C GLY A 192 -15.34 1.01 29.56
N ILE A 193 -16.39 0.59 28.85
CA ILE A 193 -16.30 -0.33 27.72
C ILE A 193 -17.10 0.26 26.56
N ILE A 194 -16.48 0.27 25.37
CA ILE A 194 -17.09 0.71 24.12
C ILE A 194 -17.20 -0.45 23.12
N GLU A 195 -18.11 -0.33 22.15
CA GLU A 195 -18.12 -1.20 20.97
C GLU A 195 -16.85 -1.00 20.16
N GLU A 196 -16.47 -2.05 19.42
CA GLU A 196 -15.33 -1.98 18.52
C GLU A 196 -15.58 -0.97 17.40
N MET A 197 -14.55 -0.18 17.08
CA MET A 197 -14.57 0.67 15.88
C MET A 197 -14.52 -0.19 14.63
N PRO A 198 -15.19 0.20 13.54
CA PRO A 198 -15.05 -0.48 12.26
C PRO A 198 -13.58 -0.53 11.81
N VAL A 199 -13.22 -1.62 11.14
CA VAL A 199 -11.83 -1.87 10.69
C VAL A 199 -11.32 -0.88 9.64
N ASN A 200 -12.21 -0.13 8.99
CA ASN A 200 -11.92 0.93 8.04
C ASN A 200 -11.89 2.29 8.74
N SER A 201 -11.05 2.40 9.76
CA SER A 201 -10.82 3.63 10.50
C SER A 201 -9.33 3.95 10.61
N ASP A 202 -8.98 5.22 10.47
CA ASP A 202 -7.63 5.75 10.74
C ASP A 202 -7.32 5.85 12.24
N PHE A 203 -8.29 5.45 13.09
CA PHE A 203 -8.23 5.51 14.55
C PHE A 203 -8.39 4.10 15.16
N PRO A 204 -7.44 3.18 14.96
CA PRO A 204 -7.55 1.81 15.50
C PRO A 204 -7.23 1.74 16.99
N ILE A 205 -7.72 2.72 17.76
CA ILE A 205 -7.46 2.84 19.19
C ILE A 205 -8.40 1.90 19.94
N LYS A 206 -7.84 1.01 20.73
CA LYS A 206 -8.60 0.00 21.49
C LYS A 206 -8.54 0.18 23.00
N LEU A 207 -7.55 0.94 23.48
CA LEU A 207 -7.41 1.31 24.89
C LEU A 207 -7.20 2.80 24.98
N PHE A 208 -8.03 3.45 25.77
CA PHE A 208 -7.99 4.88 26.04
C PHE A 208 -7.69 5.13 27.52
N GLY A 209 -6.63 5.84 27.81
CA GLY A 209 -6.32 6.36 29.14
C GLY A 209 -6.78 7.81 29.30
N SER A 210 -6.99 8.24 30.53
CA SER A 210 -7.25 9.65 30.85
C SER A 210 -6.07 10.53 30.49
N TYR A 211 -6.30 11.66 29.82
CA TYR A 211 -5.25 12.62 29.47
C TYR A 211 -4.61 13.26 30.72
N GLU A 212 -5.32 13.34 31.84
CA GLU A 212 -4.76 13.78 33.11
C GLU A 212 -3.72 12.78 33.67
N THR A 213 -3.86 11.49 33.36
CA THR A 213 -2.81 10.49 33.67
C THR A 213 -1.50 10.81 32.96
N LEU A 214 -1.59 11.19 31.67
CA LEU A 214 -0.43 11.59 30.88
C LEU A 214 0.27 12.82 31.50
N LYS A 215 -0.51 13.86 31.83
CA LYS A 215 0.02 15.10 32.45
C LYS A 215 0.74 14.82 33.78
N ASN A 216 0.21 13.89 34.57
CA ASN A 216 0.78 13.52 35.88
C ASN A 216 2.01 12.62 35.78
N ASN A 217 2.31 12.07 34.59
CA ASN A 217 3.42 11.14 34.32
C ASN A 217 4.24 11.57 33.09
N PRO A 218 4.75 12.82 33.05
CA PRO A 218 5.34 13.37 31.82
C PRO A 218 6.58 12.60 31.33
N GLY A 219 7.37 12.02 32.26
CA GLY A 219 8.58 11.27 31.92
C GLY A 219 8.33 9.94 31.20
N ASN A 220 7.15 9.34 31.37
CA ASN A 220 6.85 8.02 30.80
C ASN A 220 6.28 8.08 29.38
N PHE A 221 5.76 9.22 28.94
CA PHE A 221 5.00 9.31 27.69
C PHE A 221 5.47 10.43 26.76
N SER A 222 6.67 10.92 26.91
CA SER A 222 7.19 12.04 26.10
C SER A 222 6.23 13.25 26.09
N TYR A 223 5.64 13.56 27.22
CA TYR A 223 4.79 14.73 27.39
C TYR A 223 5.66 15.98 27.59
N PHE A 224 5.74 16.82 26.57
CA PHE A 224 6.57 18.03 26.58
C PHE A 224 5.68 19.27 26.68
N PRO A 225 5.67 20.00 27.81
CA PRO A 225 4.80 21.15 28.00
C PRO A 225 5.23 22.44 27.25
N GLY A 226 6.30 22.35 26.46
CA GLY A 226 6.86 23.48 25.71
C GLY A 226 6.31 23.65 24.32
N TRP A 227 6.26 24.89 23.83
CA TRP A 227 5.87 25.20 22.44
C TRP A 227 6.90 24.75 21.39
N GLY A 228 8.16 24.63 21.78
CA GLY A 228 9.25 24.18 20.90
C GLY A 228 9.12 22.71 20.49
N SER A 229 8.55 21.88 21.37
CA SER A 229 8.44 20.43 21.13
C SER A 229 7.26 20.10 20.22
N LEU A 230 7.51 19.21 19.26
CA LEU A 230 6.51 18.73 18.30
C LEU A 230 6.60 17.21 18.21
N SER A 231 5.53 16.52 18.57
CA SER A 231 5.44 15.06 18.50
C SER A 231 4.33 14.62 17.54
N SER A 232 4.62 13.71 16.63
CA SER A 232 3.62 13.07 15.76
C SER A 232 2.56 12.29 16.54
N ASN A 233 2.94 11.85 17.75
CA ASN A 233 2.07 11.09 18.63
C ASN A 233 1.02 11.96 19.34
N HIS A 234 1.27 13.27 19.44
CA HIS A 234 0.36 14.22 20.09
C HIS A 234 -0.43 14.99 19.03
N GLN A 235 -1.67 14.60 18.81
CA GLN A 235 -2.56 15.14 17.77
C GLN A 235 -3.75 15.83 18.42
N ILE A 236 -4.28 16.89 17.80
CA ILE A 236 -5.49 17.57 18.25
C ILE A 236 -6.55 17.46 17.16
N TYR A 237 -7.73 17.03 17.59
CA TYR A 237 -8.92 16.93 16.76
C TYR A 237 -9.95 17.95 17.22
N ILE A 238 -10.56 18.64 16.26
CA ILE A 238 -11.59 19.64 16.51
C ILE A 238 -12.85 19.30 15.73
N LYS A 239 -14.00 19.58 16.32
CA LYS A 239 -15.29 19.57 15.64
C LYS A 239 -15.78 21.02 15.50
N LEU A 240 -16.08 21.41 14.27
CA LEU A 240 -16.67 22.71 13.96
C LEU A 240 -18.19 22.58 13.83
N PRO A 241 -18.96 23.55 14.33
CA PRO A 241 -20.39 23.60 14.04
C PRO A 241 -20.65 23.92 12.58
N GLU A 242 -21.82 23.58 12.06
CA GLU A 242 -22.17 23.70 10.63
C GLU A 242 -22.08 25.13 10.09
N ASN A 243 -22.28 26.14 10.94
CA ASN A 243 -22.22 27.55 10.60
C ASN A 243 -20.81 28.14 10.60
N VAL A 244 -19.77 27.40 11.02
CA VAL A 244 -18.37 27.84 11.06
C VAL A 244 -17.58 27.21 9.90
N LYS A 245 -16.99 28.04 9.06
CA LYS A 245 -16.14 27.57 7.96
C LYS A 245 -14.71 27.31 8.45
N ALA A 246 -14.15 26.16 8.10
CA ALA A 246 -12.77 25.85 8.42
C ALA A 246 -11.77 26.88 7.87
N ALA A 247 -12.08 27.51 6.75
CA ALA A 247 -11.25 28.56 6.16
C ALA A 247 -11.10 29.80 7.09
N ASP A 248 -12.14 30.13 7.86
CA ASP A 248 -12.13 31.28 8.76
C ASP A 248 -11.22 31.02 9.98
N ILE A 249 -11.20 29.78 10.48
CA ILE A 249 -10.25 29.33 11.50
C ILE A 249 -8.84 29.28 10.92
N GLN A 250 -8.67 28.70 9.72
CA GLN A 250 -7.38 28.58 9.05
C GLN A 250 -6.70 29.94 8.84
N ALA A 251 -7.46 30.96 8.45
CA ALA A 251 -6.94 32.32 8.26
C ALA A 251 -6.33 32.92 9.55
N GLN A 252 -6.84 32.52 10.70
CA GLN A 252 -6.38 32.99 12.02
C GLN A 252 -5.18 32.21 12.55
N MET A 253 -4.87 30.99 12.00
CA MET A 253 -3.80 30.14 12.50
C MET A 253 -2.41 30.77 12.42
N LYS A 254 -2.16 31.64 11.44
CA LYS A 254 -0.88 32.38 11.37
C LYS A 254 -0.72 33.31 12.57
N GLY A 255 -1.78 33.99 12.97
CA GLY A 255 -1.81 34.86 14.17
C GLY A 255 -1.63 34.04 15.44
N PHE A 256 -2.27 32.87 15.53
CA PHE A 256 -2.14 31.95 16.64
C PHE A 256 -0.68 31.50 16.84
N VAL A 257 -0.02 31.02 15.76
CA VAL A 257 1.39 30.63 15.82
C VAL A 257 2.27 31.77 16.27
N LYS A 258 2.09 32.99 15.73
CA LYS A 258 2.86 34.19 16.12
C LYS A 258 2.67 34.57 17.57
N LYS A 259 1.46 34.38 18.13
CA LYS A 259 1.12 34.67 19.52
C LYS A 259 1.83 33.72 20.50
N HIS A 260 1.85 32.42 20.19
CA HIS A 260 2.23 31.38 21.13
C HIS A 260 3.64 30.83 20.90
N PHE A 261 4.07 30.71 19.66
CA PHE A 261 5.40 30.20 19.31
C PHE A 261 6.42 31.35 19.25
N LYS A 262 7.10 31.56 20.37
CA LYS A 262 8.10 32.65 20.52
C LYS A 262 9.53 32.14 20.34
N GLU A 263 9.75 30.83 20.30
CA GLU A 263 11.05 30.20 20.14
C GLU A 263 11.32 29.94 18.66
N GLY A 264 12.46 30.40 18.16
CA GLY A 264 12.84 30.25 16.77
C GLY A 264 12.16 31.22 15.80
N ARG A 265 11.97 30.83 14.55
CA ARG A 265 11.34 31.64 13.49
C ARG A 265 9.83 31.35 13.42
N PRO A 266 8.95 32.28 13.90
CA PRO A 266 7.51 32.03 13.85
C PRO A 266 6.95 31.74 12.45
N ASP A 267 7.55 32.33 11.42
CA ASP A 267 7.12 32.12 10.02
C ASP A 267 7.57 30.79 9.44
N SER A 268 8.46 30.04 10.12
CA SER A 268 8.89 28.70 9.71
C SER A 268 7.89 27.59 10.07
N ARG A 269 6.85 27.90 10.87
CA ARG A 269 5.85 26.94 11.33
C ARG A 269 4.45 27.43 11.01
N MET A 270 3.61 26.53 10.50
CA MET A 270 2.19 26.78 10.25
C MET A 270 1.36 25.59 10.72
N HIS A 271 0.25 25.87 11.41
CA HIS A 271 -0.74 24.87 11.72
C HIS A 271 -1.84 24.89 10.66
N VAL A 272 -2.23 23.70 10.19
CA VAL A 272 -3.20 23.52 9.11
C VAL A 272 -4.35 22.63 9.59
N LEU A 273 -5.58 23.01 9.23
CA LEU A 273 -6.76 22.19 9.49
C LEU A 273 -6.91 21.14 8.40
N GLN A 274 -6.58 19.91 8.70
CA GLN A 274 -6.74 18.77 7.80
C GLN A 274 -8.11 18.13 8.03
N PRO A 275 -9.02 18.13 7.02
CA PRO A 275 -10.33 17.50 7.18
C PRO A 275 -10.20 16.00 7.43
N LEU A 276 -11.09 15.41 8.24
CA LEU A 276 -11.14 13.97 8.52
C LEU A 276 -11.12 13.13 7.22
N LYS A 277 -11.87 13.56 6.21
CA LYS A 277 -11.94 12.91 4.88
C LYS A 277 -10.62 12.87 4.09
N GLU A 278 -9.60 13.63 4.50
CA GLU A 278 -8.29 13.66 3.84
C GLU A 278 -7.21 12.93 4.65
N ILE A 279 -7.44 12.57 5.92
CA ILE A 279 -6.44 11.95 6.78
C ILE A 279 -5.91 10.66 6.15
N HIS A 280 -6.80 9.82 5.65
CA HIS A 280 -6.45 8.55 5.00
C HIS A 280 -5.67 8.73 3.69
N PHE A 281 -5.91 9.83 2.98
CA PHE A 281 -5.40 10.04 1.61
C PHE A 281 -4.20 10.97 1.52
N ASP A 282 -3.90 11.71 2.59
CA ASP A 282 -2.75 12.62 2.64
C ASP A 282 -1.54 11.94 3.29
N THR A 283 -0.75 11.27 2.47
CA THR A 283 0.43 10.50 2.90
C THR A 283 1.56 11.36 3.49
N ARG A 284 1.48 12.70 3.40
CA ARG A 284 2.49 13.61 3.95
C ARG A 284 2.52 13.60 5.47
N TYR A 285 1.36 13.44 6.11
CA TYR A 285 1.24 13.48 7.56
C TYR A 285 1.12 12.10 8.21
N GLY A 286 0.72 11.05 7.44
CA GLY A 286 0.39 9.75 8.02
C GLY A 286 -0.84 9.79 8.93
N ASN A 287 -1.16 8.67 9.56
CA ASN A 287 -2.27 8.52 10.50
C ASN A 287 -1.93 7.56 11.65
N LEU A 288 -2.84 7.40 12.62
CA LEU A 288 -2.64 6.51 13.77
C LEU A 288 -2.76 5.02 13.43
N GLY A 289 -3.34 4.70 12.27
CA GLY A 289 -3.50 3.34 11.79
C GLY A 289 -2.29 2.79 11.03
N ASP A 290 -1.25 3.60 10.83
CA ASP A 290 -0.05 3.28 10.06
C ASP A 290 -0.36 2.74 8.64
N HIS A 291 -1.53 3.08 8.12
CA HIS A 291 -1.97 2.77 6.76
C HIS A 291 -2.63 3.97 6.13
N SER A 292 -2.03 4.47 5.07
CA SER A 292 -2.58 5.55 4.24
C SER A 292 -2.37 5.23 2.77
N THR A 293 -3.25 5.73 1.91
CA THR A 293 -3.12 5.55 0.47
C THR A 293 -3.36 6.85 -0.26
N SER A 294 -2.72 7.05 -1.41
CA SER A 294 -3.00 8.26 -2.19
C SER A 294 -4.21 8.06 -3.12
N LYS A 295 -4.98 9.12 -3.33
CA LYS A 295 -6.07 9.11 -4.32
C LYS A 295 -5.57 8.74 -5.72
N SER A 296 -4.33 9.10 -6.06
CA SER A 296 -3.70 8.75 -7.34
C SER A 296 -3.57 7.24 -7.52
N ILE A 297 -3.18 6.50 -6.47
CA ILE A 297 -3.11 5.03 -6.51
C ILE A 297 -4.49 4.43 -6.75
N LEU A 298 -5.53 4.94 -6.06
CA LEU A 298 -6.90 4.45 -6.21
C LEU A 298 -7.45 4.70 -7.62
N TRP A 299 -7.18 5.88 -8.21
CA TRP A 299 -7.52 6.18 -9.58
C TRP A 299 -6.79 5.27 -10.57
N THR A 300 -5.51 4.99 -10.33
CA THR A 300 -4.72 4.06 -11.16
C THR A 300 -5.29 2.65 -11.12
N LEU A 301 -5.63 2.14 -9.93
CA LEU A 301 -6.28 0.83 -9.79
C LEU A 301 -7.63 0.79 -10.49
N GLY A 302 -8.47 1.83 -10.31
CA GLY A 302 -9.74 1.95 -11.00
C GLY A 302 -9.60 1.97 -12.53
N PHE A 303 -8.61 2.69 -13.03
CA PHE A 303 -8.30 2.73 -14.46
C PHE A 303 -7.85 1.36 -14.99
N ILE A 304 -7.01 0.63 -14.26
CA ILE A 304 -6.61 -0.74 -14.60
C ILE A 304 -7.84 -1.67 -14.67
N ALA A 305 -8.77 -1.55 -13.71
CA ALA A 305 -10.00 -2.35 -13.74
C ALA A 305 -10.84 -2.09 -15.00
N VAL A 306 -10.96 -0.81 -15.39
CA VAL A 306 -11.65 -0.44 -16.64
C VAL A 306 -10.92 -1.00 -17.86
N LEU A 307 -9.59 -0.90 -17.93
CA LEU A 307 -8.79 -1.45 -19.03
C LEU A 307 -8.97 -2.97 -19.17
N ILE A 308 -8.99 -3.71 -18.07
CA ILE A 308 -9.21 -5.17 -18.07
C ILE A 308 -10.61 -5.52 -18.61
N ILE A 309 -11.65 -4.79 -18.20
CA ILE A 309 -13.03 -4.96 -18.72
C ILE A 309 -13.07 -4.66 -20.22
N VAL A 310 -12.44 -3.58 -20.65
CA VAL A 310 -12.36 -3.21 -22.06
C VAL A 310 -11.66 -4.29 -22.88
N MET A 311 -10.54 -4.83 -22.39
CA MET A 311 -9.81 -5.94 -23.05
C MET A 311 -10.66 -7.21 -23.16
N ALA A 312 -11.37 -7.57 -22.09
CA ALA A 312 -12.25 -8.73 -22.08
C ALA A 312 -13.42 -8.52 -23.09
N SER A 313 -13.98 -7.31 -23.16
CA SER A 313 -15.02 -6.93 -24.12
C SER A 313 -14.51 -6.95 -25.56
N ILE A 314 -13.32 -6.42 -25.82
CA ILE A 314 -12.66 -6.45 -27.14
C ILE A 314 -12.43 -7.91 -27.58
N ASN A 315 -11.98 -8.76 -26.68
CA ASN A 315 -11.81 -10.19 -26.95
C ASN A 315 -13.14 -10.84 -27.40
N PHE A 316 -14.22 -10.56 -26.66
CA PHE A 316 -15.56 -11.02 -27.03
C PHE A 316 -15.98 -10.50 -28.40
N ILE A 317 -15.81 -9.20 -28.69
CA ILE A 317 -16.15 -8.61 -29.99
C ILE A 317 -15.41 -9.30 -31.13
N ASN A 318 -14.10 -9.52 -30.97
CA ASN A 318 -13.25 -10.16 -31.97
C ASN A 318 -13.74 -11.60 -32.29
N LEU A 319 -14.04 -12.38 -31.25
CA LEU A 319 -14.53 -13.75 -31.42
C LEU A 319 -15.97 -13.81 -31.97
N SER A 320 -16.86 -12.96 -31.48
CA SER A 320 -18.26 -12.89 -31.91
C SER A 320 -18.37 -12.47 -33.37
N THR A 321 -17.58 -11.45 -33.75
CA THR A 321 -17.55 -10.97 -35.15
C THR A 321 -16.96 -12.02 -36.09
N ALA A 322 -15.92 -12.72 -35.66
CA ALA A 322 -15.35 -13.84 -36.44
C ALA A 322 -16.40 -14.93 -36.70
N GLN A 323 -17.15 -15.31 -35.66
CA GLN A 323 -18.20 -16.34 -35.79
C GLN A 323 -19.40 -15.90 -36.66
N SER A 324 -19.68 -14.59 -36.69
CA SER A 324 -20.82 -14.01 -37.44
C SER A 324 -20.78 -14.36 -38.93
N VAL A 325 -19.58 -14.47 -39.52
CA VAL A 325 -19.39 -14.85 -40.92
C VAL A 325 -19.93 -16.27 -41.19
N GLY A 326 -19.69 -17.23 -40.27
CA GLY A 326 -20.23 -18.58 -40.38
C GLY A 326 -21.76 -18.67 -40.28
N ARG A 327 -22.41 -17.68 -39.65
CA ARG A 327 -23.86 -17.61 -39.50
C ARG A 327 -24.56 -16.81 -40.60
N SER A 328 -23.82 -16.32 -41.59
CA SER A 328 -24.37 -15.45 -42.66
C SER A 328 -25.50 -16.05 -43.44
N LYS A 329 -25.40 -17.36 -43.82
CA LYS A 329 -26.48 -18.09 -44.50
C LYS A 329 -27.77 -18.15 -43.68
N GLU A 330 -27.67 -18.47 -42.42
CA GLU A 330 -28.80 -18.56 -41.49
C GLU A 330 -29.49 -17.19 -41.36
N VAL A 331 -28.74 -16.11 -41.20
CA VAL A 331 -29.25 -14.73 -41.10
C VAL A 331 -29.87 -14.32 -42.46
N GLY A 332 -29.25 -14.73 -43.58
CA GLY A 332 -29.79 -14.47 -44.93
C GLY A 332 -31.19 -15.10 -45.11
N ILE A 333 -31.34 -16.39 -44.74
CA ILE A 333 -32.61 -17.10 -44.80
C ILE A 333 -33.68 -16.41 -43.94
N ARG A 334 -33.32 -16.03 -42.69
CA ARG A 334 -34.25 -15.32 -41.78
C ARG A 334 -34.73 -13.97 -42.32
N LYS A 335 -33.85 -13.24 -42.99
CA LYS A 335 -34.20 -11.99 -43.63
C LYS A 335 -35.14 -12.20 -44.81
N VAL A 336 -34.93 -13.24 -45.63
CA VAL A 336 -35.84 -13.59 -46.73
C VAL A 336 -37.21 -14.01 -46.17
N LEU A 337 -37.26 -14.66 -45.03
CA LEU A 337 -38.46 -15.05 -44.30
C LEU A 337 -39.14 -13.87 -43.51
N GLY A 338 -38.66 -12.63 -43.67
CA GLY A 338 -39.30 -11.40 -43.13
C GLY A 338 -38.75 -10.90 -41.79
N SER A 339 -37.62 -11.40 -41.30
CA SER A 339 -37.03 -10.85 -40.08
C SER A 339 -36.50 -9.42 -40.22
N ASN A 340 -36.94 -8.52 -39.35
CA ASN A 340 -36.52 -7.12 -39.27
C ASN A 340 -35.10 -6.98 -38.66
N ARG A 341 -34.41 -5.89 -39.03
CA ARG A 341 -33.06 -5.56 -38.51
C ARG A 341 -33.03 -5.49 -37.00
N ASN A 342 -34.02 -4.83 -36.39
CA ASN A 342 -34.11 -4.70 -34.90
C ASN A 342 -34.33 -6.04 -34.20
N GLN A 343 -35.02 -7.01 -34.79
CA GLN A 343 -35.20 -8.35 -34.28
C GLN A 343 -33.87 -9.12 -34.23
N LEU A 344 -33.03 -8.97 -35.27
CA LEU A 344 -31.69 -9.59 -35.31
C LEU A 344 -30.75 -8.94 -34.32
N ILE A 345 -30.80 -7.60 -34.16
CA ILE A 345 -30.04 -6.87 -33.12
C ILE A 345 -30.45 -7.39 -31.73
N GLY A 346 -31.76 -7.43 -31.43
CA GLY A 346 -32.28 -7.91 -30.15
C GLY A 346 -31.91 -9.34 -29.86
N GLN A 347 -31.85 -10.22 -30.88
CA GLN A 347 -31.42 -11.60 -30.71
C GLN A 347 -29.91 -11.69 -30.32
N VAL A 348 -29.03 -11.00 -31.05
CA VAL A 348 -27.58 -11.01 -30.76
C VAL A 348 -27.31 -10.38 -29.40
N MET A 349 -28.00 -9.29 -29.06
CA MET A 349 -27.89 -8.66 -27.74
C MET A 349 -28.37 -9.59 -26.63
N GLY A 350 -29.45 -10.37 -26.83
CA GLY A 350 -29.94 -11.39 -25.90
C GLY A 350 -28.94 -12.54 -25.72
N GLU A 351 -28.29 -13.01 -26.79
CA GLU A 351 -27.19 -14.01 -26.72
C GLU A 351 -26.01 -13.46 -25.91
N THR A 352 -25.60 -12.21 -26.14
CA THR A 352 -24.52 -11.55 -25.43
C THR A 352 -24.88 -11.38 -23.95
N PHE A 353 -26.09 -10.92 -23.64
CA PHE A 353 -26.56 -10.76 -22.26
C PHE A 353 -26.46 -12.07 -21.47
N LEU A 354 -26.85 -13.20 -22.07
CA LEU A 354 -26.72 -14.51 -21.41
C LEU A 354 -25.27 -14.88 -21.14
N ILE A 355 -24.37 -14.72 -22.12
CA ILE A 355 -22.95 -15.01 -21.93
C ILE A 355 -22.38 -14.14 -20.82
N VAL A 356 -22.67 -12.84 -20.81
CA VAL A 356 -22.19 -11.91 -19.79
C VAL A 356 -22.78 -12.25 -18.42
N SER A 357 -24.06 -12.65 -18.34
CA SER A 357 -24.69 -13.08 -17.08
C SER A 357 -23.99 -14.31 -16.48
N PHE A 358 -23.71 -15.33 -17.29
CA PHE A 358 -22.92 -16.48 -16.85
C PHE A 358 -21.51 -16.09 -16.45
N SER A 359 -20.90 -15.14 -17.17
CA SER A 359 -19.57 -14.65 -16.83
C SER A 359 -19.55 -13.88 -15.51
N VAL A 360 -20.58 -13.10 -15.20
CA VAL A 360 -20.73 -12.39 -13.91
C VAL A 360 -20.89 -13.39 -12.76
N ILE A 361 -21.71 -14.44 -12.94
CA ILE A 361 -21.87 -15.49 -11.93
C ILE A 361 -20.54 -16.22 -11.68
N ALA A 362 -19.86 -16.64 -12.75
CA ALA A 362 -18.57 -17.31 -12.65
C ALA A 362 -17.49 -16.37 -12.04
N ALA A 363 -17.48 -15.09 -12.43
CA ALA A 363 -16.58 -14.06 -11.87
C ALA A 363 -16.79 -13.87 -10.36
N THR A 364 -18.05 -13.86 -9.90
CA THR A 364 -18.37 -13.78 -8.47
C THR A 364 -17.85 -15.01 -7.72
N GLY A 365 -17.97 -16.20 -8.31
CA GLY A 365 -17.39 -17.43 -7.76
C GLY A 365 -15.85 -17.37 -7.69
N LEU A 366 -15.19 -16.92 -8.75
CA LEU A 366 -13.74 -16.74 -8.78
C LEU A 366 -13.28 -15.70 -7.74
N ALA A 367 -13.98 -14.57 -7.64
CA ALA A 367 -13.68 -13.54 -6.65
C ALA A 367 -13.82 -14.07 -5.23
N LYS A 368 -14.85 -14.89 -4.94
CA LYS A 368 -15.03 -15.51 -3.62
C LYS A 368 -13.86 -16.43 -3.26
N ILE A 369 -13.32 -17.18 -4.23
CA ILE A 369 -12.14 -18.05 -4.03
C ILE A 369 -10.88 -17.20 -3.79
N ALA A 370 -10.75 -16.06 -4.46
CA ALA A 370 -9.60 -15.18 -4.35
C ALA A 370 -9.61 -14.28 -3.09
N MET A 371 -10.79 -14.00 -2.51
CA MET A 371 -10.95 -13.11 -1.35
C MET A 371 -10.01 -13.41 -0.16
N PRO A 372 -9.81 -14.67 0.29
CA PRO A 372 -8.91 -14.95 1.42
C PRO A 372 -7.46 -14.53 1.16
N TYR A 373 -7.04 -14.53 -0.10
CA TYR A 373 -5.68 -14.12 -0.49
C TYR A 373 -5.52 -12.60 -0.63
N LEU A 374 -6.64 -11.87 -0.68
CA LEU A 374 -6.62 -10.43 -0.90
C LEU A 374 -5.95 -9.67 0.25
N SER A 375 -6.09 -10.15 1.50
CA SER A 375 -5.44 -9.57 2.68
C SER A 375 -3.90 -9.65 2.64
N HIS A 376 -3.34 -10.59 1.88
CA HIS A 376 -1.89 -10.69 1.68
C HIS A 376 -1.38 -9.78 0.54
N ILE A 377 -2.28 -9.41 -0.37
CA ILE A 377 -1.95 -8.67 -1.60
C ILE A 377 -2.26 -7.18 -1.45
N ALA A 378 -3.28 -6.86 -0.66
CA ALA A 378 -3.70 -5.50 -0.35
C ALA A 378 -3.98 -5.38 1.15
N SER A 379 -3.82 -4.20 1.73
CA SER A 379 -4.04 -3.96 3.16
C SER A 379 -5.53 -3.94 3.52
N VAL A 380 -6.26 -4.99 3.16
CA VAL A 380 -7.70 -5.14 3.42
C VAL A 380 -7.96 -6.29 4.39
N PRO A 381 -8.94 -6.19 5.29
CA PRO A 381 -9.26 -7.26 6.23
C PRO A 381 -9.77 -8.51 5.52
N ALA A 382 -9.38 -9.68 6.03
CA ALA A 382 -9.88 -10.96 5.52
C ALA A 382 -11.40 -11.16 5.74
N THR A 383 -12.01 -10.35 6.61
CA THR A 383 -13.44 -10.43 7.00
C THR A 383 -14.37 -9.65 6.06
N LEU A 384 -13.86 -9.06 4.96
CA LEU A 384 -14.70 -8.30 4.03
C LEU A 384 -15.78 -9.19 3.41
N SER A 385 -17.00 -8.66 3.38
CA SER A 385 -18.12 -9.32 2.72
C SER A 385 -18.12 -9.04 1.21
N LEU A 386 -18.20 -10.11 0.41
CA LEU A 386 -18.36 -9.99 -1.04
C LEU A 386 -19.74 -9.43 -1.42
N PHE A 387 -20.79 -9.73 -0.63
CA PHE A 387 -22.17 -9.34 -0.95
C PHE A 387 -22.57 -8.08 -0.20
N THR A 388 -22.09 -6.94 -0.67
CA THR A 388 -22.51 -5.61 -0.22
C THR A 388 -23.42 -4.96 -1.26
N THR A 389 -24.22 -3.95 -0.87
CA THR A 389 -25.01 -3.15 -1.83
C THR A 389 -24.15 -2.55 -2.93
N GLY A 390 -22.94 -2.08 -2.58
CA GLY A 390 -21.99 -1.54 -3.55
C GLY A 390 -21.52 -2.59 -4.56
N THR A 391 -21.22 -3.78 -4.12
CA THR A 391 -20.81 -4.90 -4.99
C THR A 391 -21.93 -5.31 -5.95
N VAL A 392 -23.17 -5.43 -5.46
CA VAL A 392 -24.34 -5.77 -6.31
C VAL A 392 -24.58 -4.70 -7.35
N LEU A 393 -24.49 -3.41 -6.97
CA LEU A 393 -24.61 -2.29 -7.90
C LEU A 393 -23.50 -2.32 -8.95
N PHE A 394 -22.25 -2.52 -8.55
CA PHE A 394 -21.11 -2.66 -9.45
C PHE A 394 -21.31 -3.78 -10.47
N LEU A 395 -21.68 -4.98 -10.02
CA LEU A 395 -21.92 -6.13 -10.90
C LEU A 395 -23.08 -5.88 -11.87
N THR A 396 -24.13 -5.18 -11.43
CA THR A 396 -25.26 -4.80 -12.28
C THR A 396 -24.82 -3.81 -13.36
N ILE A 397 -24.03 -2.80 -13.00
CA ILE A 397 -23.47 -1.84 -13.96
C ILE A 397 -22.55 -2.57 -14.95
N VAL A 398 -21.67 -3.43 -14.48
CA VAL A 398 -20.77 -4.23 -15.33
C VAL A 398 -21.56 -5.14 -16.27
N LEU A 399 -22.61 -5.80 -15.81
CA LEU A 399 -23.50 -6.62 -16.64
C LEU A 399 -24.08 -5.80 -17.81
N ILE A 400 -24.62 -4.61 -17.52
CA ILE A 400 -25.24 -3.73 -18.54
C ILE A 400 -24.16 -3.21 -19.50
N VAL A 401 -23.08 -2.63 -18.96
CA VAL A 401 -22.04 -1.99 -19.76
C VAL A 401 -21.31 -2.99 -20.64
N VAL A 402 -20.92 -4.15 -20.09
CA VAL A 402 -20.24 -5.21 -20.86
C VAL A 402 -21.15 -5.80 -21.92
N THR A 403 -22.44 -6.01 -21.61
CA THR A 403 -23.42 -6.47 -22.62
C THR A 403 -23.51 -5.49 -23.78
N PHE A 404 -23.59 -4.20 -23.49
CA PHE A 404 -23.66 -3.16 -24.52
C PHE A 404 -22.35 -3.07 -25.33
N LEU A 405 -21.20 -2.92 -24.67
CA LEU A 405 -19.89 -2.82 -25.32
C LEU A 405 -19.57 -4.04 -26.18
N SER A 406 -19.83 -5.24 -25.67
CA SER A 406 -19.49 -6.50 -26.35
C SER A 406 -20.52 -6.86 -27.44
N GLY A 407 -21.80 -6.51 -27.24
CA GLY A 407 -22.89 -6.98 -28.11
C GLY A 407 -23.25 -6.08 -29.27
N ILE A 408 -23.14 -4.73 -29.11
CA ILE A 408 -23.66 -3.78 -30.09
C ILE A 408 -22.99 -3.90 -31.45
N TYR A 409 -21.65 -4.00 -31.48
CA TYR A 409 -20.91 -4.09 -32.73
C TYR A 409 -21.18 -5.39 -33.50
N PRO A 410 -21.08 -6.58 -32.92
CA PRO A 410 -21.48 -7.82 -33.58
C PRO A 410 -22.93 -7.81 -34.05
N ALA A 411 -23.85 -7.23 -33.27
CA ALA A 411 -25.26 -7.12 -33.64
C ALA A 411 -25.48 -6.24 -34.88
N LEU A 412 -24.75 -5.12 -34.96
CA LEU A 412 -24.82 -4.23 -36.16
C LEU A 412 -24.23 -4.92 -37.38
N VAL A 413 -23.14 -5.65 -37.27
CA VAL A 413 -22.50 -6.41 -38.35
C VAL A 413 -23.44 -7.50 -38.88
N VAL A 414 -23.98 -8.34 -37.99
CA VAL A 414 -24.88 -9.44 -38.35
C VAL A 414 -26.17 -8.91 -39.01
N SER A 415 -26.76 -7.87 -38.43
CA SER A 415 -27.97 -7.26 -38.94
C SER A 415 -27.77 -6.53 -40.27
N GLY A 416 -26.51 -6.20 -40.67
CA GLY A 416 -26.17 -5.55 -41.93
C GLY A 416 -26.04 -6.45 -43.15
N PHE A 417 -25.99 -7.81 -42.98
CA PHE A 417 -25.81 -8.74 -44.12
C PHE A 417 -26.91 -8.61 -45.16
N LYS A 418 -26.51 -8.48 -46.45
CA LYS A 418 -27.43 -8.49 -47.61
C LYS A 418 -27.82 -9.94 -47.97
N PRO A 419 -29.11 -10.33 -48.02
CA PRO A 419 -29.57 -11.70 -48.25
C PRO A 419 -29.02 -12.30 -49.52
N ALA A 420 -28.95 -11.57 -50.61
CA ALA A 420 -28.47 -12.05 -51.90
C ALA A 420 -26.99 -12.47 -51.89
N LEU A 421 -26.15 -11.76 -51.14
CA LEU A 421 -24.72 -12.12 -50.96
C LEU A 421 -24.53 -13.24 -49.95
N ALA A 422 -25.39 -13.34 -48.96
CA ALA A 422 -25.37 -14.35 -47.92
C ALA A 422 -25.68 -15.76 -48.50
N LEU A 423 -26.66 -15.83 -49.40
CA LEU A 423 -27.07 -17.09 -50.08
C LEU A 423 -26.06 -17.56 -51.15
N LYS A 424 -25.37 -16.64 -51.83
CA LYS A 424 -24.35 -16.98 -52.86
C LYS A 424 -22.96 -17.36 -52.23
N SER A 425 -22.83 -17.47 -50.91
CA SER A 425 -21.57 -17.76 -50.21
C SER A 425 -20.38 -16.85 -50.60
N LYS A 426 -20.63 -15.68 -51.15
CA LYS A 426 -19.62 -14.67 -51.57
C LYS A 426 -19.33 -13.61 -50.50
N ILE A 427 -19.77 -13.82 -49.26
CA ILE A 427 -19.45 -12.88 -48.17
C ILE A 427 -18.02 -13.21 -47.71
N SER A 428 -17.04 -12.39 -48.16
CA SER A 428 -15.71 -12.38 -47.61
C SER A 428 -15.62 -11.33 -46.45
N SER A 429 -14.77 -11.56 -45.50
CA SER A 429 -14.48 -10.60 -44.41
C SER A 429 -14.00 -9.23 -44.91
N ALA A 430 -13.50 -9.17 -46.16
CA ALA A 430 -13.09 -7.95 -46.85
C ALA A 430 -14.30 -7.02 -47.21
N ASN A 431 -15.49 -7.59 -47.51
CA ASN A 431 -16.66 -6.83 -47.92
C ASN A 431 -17.53 -6.27 -46.78
N ILE A 432 -17.15 -6.53 -45.53
CA ILE A 432 -17.98 -6.20 -44.35
C ILE A 432 -17.38 -5.04 -43.53
N GLY A 433 -16.47 -4.23 -44.07
CA GLY A 433 -15.87 -3.11 -43.29
C GLY A 433 -15.12 -3.53 -42.01
N GLY A 434 -15.10 -4.83 -41.71
CA GLY A 434 -14.68 -5.36 -40.44
C GLY A 434 -13.16 -5.62 -40.27
N ILE A 435 -12.40 -5.63 -41.34
CA ILE A 435 -10.94 -5.91 -41.24
C ILE A 435 -10.22 -4.75 -40.55
N SER A 436 -10.60 -3.53 -40.86
CA SER A 436 -9.97 -2.34 -40.30
C SER A 436 -10.28 -2.20 -38.79
N LEU A 437 -11.55 -2.35 -38.37
CA LEU A 437 -11.93 -2.22 -36.95
C LEU A 437 -11.34 -3.37 -36.10
N ARG A 438 -11.35 -4.60 -36.59
CA ARG A 438 -10.75 -5.74 -35.89
C ARG A 438 -9.25 -5.54 -35.66
N ARG A 439 -8.51 -4.97 -36.64
CA ARG A 439 -7.10 -4.63 -36.46
C ARG A 439 -6.92 -3.55 -35.39
N ILE A 440 -7.76 -2.52 -35.40
CA ILE A 440 -7.76 -1.48 -34.36
C ILE A 440 -8.00 -2.08 -32.98
N LEU A 441 -8.99 -2.96 -32.83
CA LEU A 441 -9.30 -3.62 -31.56
C LEU A 441 -8.13 -4.48 -31.06
N VAL A 442 -7.46 -5.23 -31.97
CA VAL A 442 -6.26 -6.01 -31.62
C VAL A 442 -5.12 -5.11 -31.23
N VAL A 443 -4.87 -4.02 -31.94
CA VAL A 443 -3.82 -3.03 -31.60
C VAL A 443 -4.12 -2.43 -30.21
N THR A 444 -5.36 -2.00 -29.96
CA THR A 444 -5.77 -1.45 -28.65
C THR A 444 -5.55 -2.46 -27.51
N GLN A 445 -5.95 -3.72 -27.73
CA GLN A 445 -5.76 -4.80 -26.75
C GLN A 445 -4.29 -5.04 -26.42
N PHE A 446 -3.43 -5.11 -27.46
CA PHE A 446 -1.99 -5.28 -27.25
C PHE A 446 -1.33 -4.04 -26.69
N SER A 447 -1.78 -2.83 -27.03
CA SER A 447 -1.29 -1.59 -26.40
C SER A 447 -1.53 -1.61 -24.90
N ILE A 448 -2.74 -1.97 -24.47
CA ILE A 448 -3.07 -2.09 -23.03
C ILE A 448 -2.19 -3.16 -22.35
N SER A 449 -2.08 -4.36 -22.97
CA SER A 449 -1.23 -5.42 -22.41
C SER A 449 0.23 -4.99 -22.27
N GLN A 450 0.78 -4.31 -23.28
CA GLN A 450 2.17 -3.84 -23.26
C GLN A 450 2.39 -2.74 -22.24
N MET A 451 1.44 -1.82 -22.06
CA MET A 451 1.50 -0.81 -20.99
C MET A 451 1.58 -1.48 -19.61
N LEU A 452 0.75 -2.51 -19.36
CA LEU A 452 0.76 -3.25 -18.10
C LEU A 452 2.05 -4.07 -17.92
N ILE A 453 2.60 -4.66 -18.99
CA ILE A 453 3.89 -5.37 -18.96
C ILE A 453 5.02 -4.40 -18.63
N ILE A 454 5.11 -3.25 -19.32
CA ILE A 454 6.13 -2.22 -19.08
C ILE A 454 6.02 -1.73 -17.64
N GLY A 455 4.82 -1.38 -17.18
CA GLY A 455 4.57 -0.93 -15.81
C GLY A 455 5.01 -1.97 -14.77
N THR A 456 4.74 -3.24 -15.03
CA THR A 456 5.16 -4.34 -14.15
C THR A 456 6.68 -4.49 -14.12
N ILE A 457 7.36 -4.44 -15.28
CA ILE A 457 8.82 -4.55 -15.35
C ILE A 457 9.46 -3.39 -14.57
N VAL A 458 8.97 -2.15 -14.77
CA VAL A 458 9.49 -0.97 -14.05
C VAL A 458 9.27 -1.12 -12.55
N ALA A 459 8.06 -1.47 -12.10
CA ALA A 459 7.74 -1.61 -10.68
C ALA A 459 8.59 -2.71 -10.01
N VAL A 460 8.75 -3.85 -10.67
CA VAL A 460 9.60 -4.96 -10.17
C VAL A 460 11.06 -4.55 -10.11
N THR A 461 11.55 -3.86 -11.13
CA THR A 461 12.95 -3.41 -11.18
C THR A 461 13.22 -2.38 -10.09
N GLN A 462 12.29 -1.43 -9.86
CA GLN A 462 12.39 -0.46 -8.76
C GLN A 462 12.39 -1.14 -7.39
N MET A 463 11.52 -2.14 -7.18
CA MET A 463 11.51 -2.87 -5.90
C MET A 463 12.77 -3.69 -5.68
N ASN A 464 13.31 -4.31 -6.72
CA ASN A 464 14.59 -5.00 -6.64
C ASN A 464 15.74 -4.04 -6.37
N PHE A 465 15.73 -2.86 -6.99
CA PHE A 465 16.70 -1.80 -6.70
C PHE A 465 16.65 -1.37 -5.23
N VAL A 466 15.45 -1.12 -4.70
CA VAL A 466 15.24 -0.73 -3.30
C VAL A 466 15.72 -1.82 -2.32
N ARG A 467 15.40 -3.08 -2.59
CA ARG A 467 15.79 -4.21 -1.72
C ARG A 467 17.30 -4.46 -1.69
N ASN A 468 17.96 -4.24 -2.82
CA ASN A 468 19.39 -4.51 -2.99
C ASN A 468 20.26 -3.25 -2.85
N ALA A 469 19.66 -2.09 -2.54
CA ALA A 469 20.39 -0.85 -2.35
C ALA A 469 21.34 -0.96 -1.17
N ASP A 470 22.55 -0.41 -1.32
CA ASP A 470 23.45 -0.20 -0.21
C ASP A 470 22.87 0.86 0.73
N LEU A 471 22.51 0.44 1.92
CA LEU A 471 21.95 1.31 2.94
C LEU A 471 23.03 2.07 3.72
N GLY A 472 24.30 1.76 3.51
CA GLY A 472 25.43 2.36 4.23
C GLY A 472 25.62 1.78 5.65
N PHE A 473 24.88 0.70 5.98
CA PHE A 473 25.03 -0.02 7.24
C PHE A 473 24.71 -1.51 7.04
N ASN A 474 25.09 -2.33 8.03
CA ASN A 474 24.83 -3.76 8.01
C ASN A 474 23.42 -4.05 8.57
N LYS A 475 22.57 -4.69 7.77
CA LYS A 475 21.19 -5.08 8.14
C LYS A 475 21.06 -6.57 8.46
N GLU A 476 22.02 -7.39 8.03
CA GLU A 476 21.89 -8.85 8.09
C GLU A 476 22.17 -9.40 9.47
N ALA A 477 21.32 -10.32 9.92
CA ALA A 477 21.44 -11.04 11.18
C ALA A 477 21.65 -10.14 12.42
N ILE A 478 21.00 -8.97 12.44
CA ILE A 478 20.93 -8.11 13.63
C ILE A 478 19.54 -8.29 14.24
N LEU A 479 19.48 -8.93 15.41
CA LEU A 479 18.28 -9.10 16.20
C LEU A 479 18.11 -7.90 17.12
N VAL A 480 16.94 -7.27 17.09
CA VAL A 480 16.61 -6.12 17.93
C VAL A 480 15.52 -6.50 18.91
N MET A 481 15.67 -6.09 20.14
CA MET A 481 14.71 -6.30 21.22
C MET A 481 14.63 -5.08 22.13
N PRO A 482 13.48 -4.84 22.79
CA PRO A 482 13.33 -3.70 23.69
C PRO A 482 14.22 -3.82 24.92
N VAL A 483 14.68 -2.67 25.42
CA VAL A 483 15.25 -2.50 26.75
C VAL A 483 14.58 -1.30 27.42
N TYR A 484 14.71 -1.21 28.72
CA TYR A 484 14.01 -0.22 29.53
C TYR A 484 15.04 0.63 30.27
N SER A 485 14.94 1.96 30.12
CA SER A 485 15.93 2.92 30.61
C SER A 485 15.58 3.55 31.98
N ASP A 486 14.61 2.97 32.70
CA ASP A 486 14.39 3.36 34.10
C ASP A 486 15.57 2.91 35.00
N SER A 487 15.73 3.55 36.16
CA SER A 487 16.90 3.36 37.02
C SER A 487 17.13 1.90 37.47
N ALA A 488 16.07 1.13 37.64
CA ALA A 488 16.17 -0.29 38.02
C ALA A 488 16.68 -1.15 36.85
N ASN A 489 16.26 -0.85 35.65
CA ASN A 489 16.60 -1.62 34.46
C ASN A 489 17.94 -1.22 33.85
N LEU A 490 18.38 0.04 34.00
CA LEU A 490 19.72 0.46 33.60
C LEU A 490 20.82 -0.39 34.22
N ALA A 491 20.70 -0.78 35.49
CA ALA A 491 21.67 -1.66 36.18
C ALA A 491 21.76 -3.06 35.57
N ARG A 492 20.67 -3.53 34.90
CA ARG A 492 20.63 -4.88 34.28
C ARG A 492 21.23 -4.91 32.86
N MET A 493 21.39 -3.79 32.20
CA MET A 493 21.85 -3.72 30.80
C MET A 493 23.27 -4.25 30.63
N LYS A 494 24.23 -3.74 31.41
CA LYS A 494 25.64 -4.15 31.28
C LYS A 494 25.87 -5.65 31.58
N PRO A 495 25.31 -6.25 32.66
CA PRO A 495 25.39 -7.69 32.89
C PRO A 495 24.78 -8.51 31.73
N LEU A 496 23.61 -8.11 31.21
CA LEU A 496 22.99 -8.81 30.10
C LEU A 496 23.87 -8.77 28.84
N LYS A 497 24.46 -7.63 28.51
CA LYS A 497 25.39 -7.48 27.38
C LYS A 497 26.59 -8.42 27.54
N GLN A 498 27.18 -8.48 28.74
CA GLN A 498 28.33 -9.34 29.01
C GLN A 498 27.98 -10.82 28.89
N GLU A 499 26.83 -11.25 29.40
CA GLU A 499 26.38 -12.65 29.30
C GLU A 499 26.07 -13.07 27.88
N LEU A 500 25.48 -12.17 27.06
CA LEU A 500 25.24 -12.38 25.63
C LEU A 500 26.55 -12.54 24.84
N LEU A 501 27.56 -11.73 25.14
CA LEU A 501 28.88 -11.78 24.48
C LEU A 501 29.68 -13.05 24.80
N GLN A 502 29.32 -13.80 25.87
CA GLN A 502 29.92 -15.13 26.12
C GLN A 502 29.46 -16.20 25.11
N ASN A 503 28.37 -15.94 24.36
CA ASN A 503 27.94 -16.84 23.31
C ASN A 503 28.79 -16.63 22.04
N PRO A 504 29.50 -17.64 21.51
CA PRO A 504 30.37 -17.50 20.34
C PRO A 504 29.63 -17.15 19.06
N GLU A 505 28.32 -17.37 19.02
CA GLU A 505 27.46 -16.98 17.88
C GLU A 505 27.09 -15.51 17.92
N VAL A 506 27.35 -14.79 19.01
CA VAL A 506 27.12 -13.36 19.16
C VAL A 506 28.40 -12.61 18.81
N ILE A 507 28.32 -11.75 17.76
CA ILE A 507 29.46 -10.97 17.27
C ILE A 507 29.60 -9.67 18.05
N SER A 508 28.51 -8.98 18.29
CA SER A 508 28.46 -7.73 19.04
C SER A 508 27.08 -7.48 19.61
N VAL A 509 27.02 -6.67 20.65
CA VAL A 509 25.79 -6.22 21.32
C VAL A 509 25.92 -4.72 21.55
N SER A 510 24.88 -3.96 21.19
CA SER A 510 24.82 -2.52 21.46
C SER A 510 23.44 -2.12 21.97
N PHE A 511 23.42 -1.07 22.78
CA PHE A 511 22.19 -0.40 23.18
C PHE A 511 22.02 0.88 22.37
N GLY A 512 20.78 1.25 22.08
CA GLY A 512 20.49 2.49 21.37
C GLY A 512 19.08 2.98 21.58
N SER A 513 18.84 4.21 21.15
CA SER A 513 17.50 4.78 21.10
C SER A 513 16.61 4.01 20.12
N ASP A 514 17.22 3.55 19.04
CA ASP A 514 16.57 2.85 17.93
C ASP A 514 17.65 2.25 16.99
N GLU A 515 17.20 1.55 15.96
CA GLU A 515 18.05 0.97 14.92
C GLU A 515 18.69 2.06 14.04
N ALA A 516 19.71 1.67 13.26
CA ALA A 516 20.34 2.58 12.30
C ALA A 516 19.32 3.17 11.31
N SER A 517 18.39 2.36 10.87
CA SER A 517 17.23 2.78 10.05
C SER A 517 15.93 2.48 10.78
N SER A 518 15.11 3.49 11.04
CA SER A 518 13.86 3.38 11.79
C SER A 518 12.89 4.49 11.40
N ASP A 519 11.61 4.35 11.78
CA ASP A 519 10.59 5.40 11.62
C ASP A 519 10.75 6.54 12.63
N ASN A 520 11.66 6.40 13.61
CA ASN A 520 11.89 7.41 14.62
C ASN A 520 12.75 8.56 14.06
N ASN A 521 12.20 9.78 14.10
CA ASN A 521 12.80 10.98 13.51
C ASN A 521 12.97 12.06 14.57
N TRP A 522 13.72 11.79 15.65
CA TRP A 522 14.03 12.82 16.62
C TRP A 522 14.98 13.83 16.02
N ALA A 523 14.60 15.10 16.11
CA ALA A 523 15.38 16.20 15.60
C ALA A 523 15.30 17.39 16.54
N SER A 524 16.34 18.18 16.53
CA SER A 524 16.41 19.43 17.31
C SER A 524 17.04 20.55 16.49
N ASN A 525 16.82 21.79 16.89
CA ASN A 525 17.68 22.90 16.49
C ASN A 525 19.10 22.66 17.00
N PHE A 526 20.07 23.22 16.34
CA PHE A 526 21.48 23.05 16.71
C PHE A 526 22.32 24.26 16.26
N ALA A 527 23.45 24.41 16.89
CA ALA A 527 24.45 25.39 16.50
C ALA A 527 25.82 24.73 16.33
N PHE A 528 26.54 25.09 15.26
CA PHE A 528 27.85 24.58 14.96
C PHE A 528 28.93 25.61 15.26
N ASP A 529 30.00 25.17 15.92
CA ASP A 529 31.12 26.00 16.42
C ASP A 529 30.62 27.15 17.31
N ASN A 530 30.98 28.38 17.04
CA ASN A 530 30.57 29.57 17.84
C ASN A 530 29.41 30.36 17.21
N LYS A 531 28.69 29.73 16.22
CA LYS A 531 27.58 30.36 15.52
C LYS A 531 26.26 30.27 16.30
N GLU A 532 25.28 31.05 15.86
CA GLU A 532 23.88 30.89 16.25
C GLU A 532 23.29 29.60 15.72
N ASP A 533 22.02 29.31 16.07
CA ASP A 533 21.31 28.16 15.56
C ASP A 533 21.24 28.19 14.03
N GLU A 534 21.54 27.04 13.44
CA GLU A 534 21.36 26.81 12.01
C GLU A 534 19.86 26.85 11.67
N ASP A 535 19.52 27.13 10.43
CA ASP A 535 18.13 27.29 10.00
C ASP A 535 17.45 25.99 9.55
N TYR A 536 18.05 24.85 9.84
CA TYR A 536 17.53 23.50 9.66
C TYR A 536 17.80 22.66 10.91
N ALA A 537 17.03 21.59 11.07
CA ALA A 537 17.18 20.70 12.22
C ALA A 537 18.24 19.60 11.96
N VAL A 538 18.88 19.13 13.01
CA VAL A 538 19.72 17.95 13.02
C VAL A 538 18.99 16.78 13.67
N PHE A 539 19.07 15.60 13.09
CA PHE A 539 18.49 14.37 13.61
C PHE A 539 19.43 13.69 14.60
N HIS A 540 18.89 12.86 15.49
CA HIS A 540 19.67 12.23 16.56
C HIS A 540 19.47 10.73 16.56
N LYS A 541 20.57 10.01 16.77
CA LYS A 541 20.63 8.62 17.21
C LYS A 541 21.44 8.58 18.50
N TYR A 542 20.94 7.93 19.52
CA TYR A 542 21.70 7.68 20.73
C TYR A 542 22.07 6.20 20.76
N GLY A 543 23.34 5.91 21.04
CA GLY A 543 23.84 4.55 21.12
C GLY A 543 25.05 4.45 22.04
N ASP A 544 25.30 3.28 22.57
CA ASP A 544 26.52 2.98 23.34
C ASP A 544 27.74 2.93 22.42
N GLU A 545 28.91 2.73 22.99
CA GLU A 545 30.21 2.69 22.27
C GLU A 545 30.28 1.65 21.16
N ASP A 546 29.47 0.58 21.25
CA ASP A 546 29.42 -0.49 20.25
C ASP A 546 28.37 -0.26 19.13
N TYR A 547 27.56 0.78 19.21
CA TYR A 547 26.49 1.07 18.25
C TYR A 547 27.01 1.19 16.80
N ILE A 548 28.05 2.01 16.61
CA ILE A 548 28.67 2.22 15.28
C ILE A 548 29.21 0.90 14.72
N LYS A 549 29.86 0.09 15.57
CA LYS A 549 30.44 -1.21 15.21
C LYS A 549 29.34 -2.25 14.90
N THR A 550 28.30 -2.33 15.73
CA THR A 550 27.22 -3.32 15.58
C THR A 550 26.45 -3.13 14.29
N PHE A 551 26.15 -1.90 13.93
CA PHE A 551 25.52 -1.59 12.66
C PHE A 551 26.52 -1.45 11.48
N GLY A 552 27.83 -1.57 11.73
CA GLY A 552 28.85 -1.50 10.67
C GLY A 552 28.92 -0.13 9.99
N LEU A 553 28.67 0.96 10.74
CA LEU A 553 28.77 2.31 10.21
C LEU A 553 30.23 2.66 9.96
N ASN A 554 30.53 3.19 8.76
CA ASN A 554 31.91 3.46 8.35
C ASN A 554 32.36 4.87 8.81
N ILE A 555 33.33 4.95 9.70
CA ILE A 555 33.98 6.20 10.12
C ILE A 555 34.94 6.64 9.02
N ILE A 556 34.72 7.81 8.45
CA ILE A 556 35.54 8.40 7.36
C ILE A 556 36.51 9.47 7.86
N ALA A 557 36.31 10.00 9.06
CA ALA A 557 37.23 10.93 9.71
C ALA A 557 37.14 10.81 11.23
N GLY A 558 38.24 11.00 11.93
CA GLY A 558 38.28 10.94 13.40
C GLY A 558 38.10 9.53 13.97
N ARG A 559 37.32 9.42 15.04
CA ARG A 559 37.08 8.18 15.81
C ARG A 559 35.61 8.09 16.31
N SER A 560 35.24 6.94 16.83
CA SER A 560 34.00 6.81 17.60
C SER A 560 34.10 7.57 18.93
N TYR A 561 32.95 7.90 19.52
CA TYR A 561 32.85 8.47 20.86
C TYR A 561 33.23 7.44 21.93
N MET A 562 33.72 7.95 23.07
CA MET A 562 34.06 7.12 24.21
C MET A 562 32.84 6.67 25.02
N PRO A 563 32.92 5.54 25.77
CA PRO A 563 31.87 5.12 26.65
C PRO A 563 31.44 6.24 27.62
N SER A 564 30.15 6.50 27.67
CA SER A 564 29.60 7.53 28.56
C SER A 564 28.11 7.29 28.81
N ASP A 565 27.63 7.64 29.99
CA ASP A 565 26.21 7.59 30.34
C ASP A 565 25.46 8.85 29.81
N THR A 566 26.18 9.90 29.49
CA THR A 566 25.64 11.20 28.98
C THR A 566 26.39 11.62 27.73
N VAL A 567 25.81 12.57 26.99
CA VAL A 567 26.47 13.11 25.79
C VAL A 567 27.70 13.92 26.20
N ARG A 568 28.87 13.45 25.82
CA ARG A 568 30.16 14.13 26.02
C ARG A 568 30.90 14.42 24.71
N GLU A 569 30.69 13.54 23.74
CA GLU A 569 31.30 13.60 22.42
C GLU A 569 30.23 13.29 21.37
N ILE A 570 30.38 13.83 20.17
CA ILE A 570 29.39 13.71 19.09
C ILE A 570 30.10 13.17 17.85
N VAL A 571 29.52 12.20 17.20
CA VAL A 571 29.83 11.77 15.85
C VAL A 571 28.74 12.30 14.93
N ILE A 572 29.10 12.83 13.77
CA ILE A 572 28.17 13.36 12.78
C ILE A 572 28.24 12.56 11.47
N ASN A 573 27.25 12.70 10.60
CA ASN A 573 27.34 12.08 9.27
C ASN A 573 27.91 13.04 8.22
N GLU A 574 28.28 12.48 7.09
CA GLU A 574 28.85 13.22 5.94
C GLU A 574 27.87 14.29 5.40
N MET A 575 26.53 14.01 5.43
CA MET A 575 25.51 14.97 5.02
C MET A 575 25.53 16.24 5.88
N LEU A 576 25.71 16.11 7.19
CA LEU A 576 25.82 17.28 8.06
C LEU A 576 27.06 18.11 7.73
N THR A 577 28.20 17.47 7.43
CA THR A 577 29.42 18.24 7.03
C THR A 577 29.18 19.01 5.73
N LYS A 578 28.50 18.41 4.76
CA LYS A 578 28.15 19.07 3.49
C LYS A 578 27.20 20.26 3.70
N LYS A 579 26.14 20.09 4.52
CA LYS A 579 25.20 21.19 4.84
C LYS A 579 25.84 22.33 5.61
N LEU A 580 26.86 22.06 6.43
CA LEU A 580 27.66 23.06 7.12
C LEU A 580 28.68 23.77 6.19
N GLY A 581 28.75 23.37 4.91
CA GLY A 581 29.67 23.95 3.92
C GLY A 581 31.14 23.54 4.12
N LEU A 582 31.42 22.45 4.84
CA LEU A 582 32.78 21.95 5.04
C LEU A 582 33.21 21.18 3.79
N LYS A 583 34.44 21.45 3.30
CA LYS A 583 34.96 20.82 2.09
C LYS A 583 35.39 19.36 2.32
N GLU A 584 35.91 19.09 3.52
CA GLU A 584 36.39 17.77 3.91
C GLU A 584 35.85 17.38 5.29
N PRO A 585 35.52 16.10 5.54
CA PRO A 585 35.03 15.62 6.81
C PRO A 585 35.94 15.93 8.00
N GLN A 586 37.26 15.94 7.78
CA GLN A 586 38.28 16.25 8.78
C GLN A 586 38.11 17.62 9.41
N GLN A 587 37.58 18.60 8.69
CA GLN A 587 37.38 19.98 9.14
C GLN A 587 36.36 20.09 10.27
N ALA A 588 35.50 19.05 10.44
CA ALA A 588 34.55 19.01 11.53
C ALA A 588 35.15 18.55 12.86
N ILE A 589 36.28 17.80 12.81
CA ILE A 589 36.89 17.20 14.00
C ILE A 589 37.42 18.31 14.92
N GLY A 590 37.09 18.20 16.22
CA GLY A 590 37.46 19.17 17.25
C GLY A 590 36.58 20.44 17.28
N LYS A 591 35.67 20.63 16.32
CA LYS A 591 34.66 21.69 16.36
C LYS A 591 33.57 21.35 17.36
N ASN A 592 32.92 22.37 17.90
CA ASN A 592 31.85 22.18 18.89
C ASN A 592 30.48 22.17 18.22
N LEU A 593 29.59 21.32 18.69
CA LEU A 593 28.19 21.27 18.27
C LEU A 593 27.30 21.34 19.52
N ARG A 594 26.31 22.24 19.49
CA ARG A 594 25.26 22.33 20.51
C ARG A 594 23.97 21.76 19.95
N ILE A 595 23.33 20.87 20.66
CA ILE A 595 22.04 20.27 20.31
C ILE A 595 20.98 20.87 21.22
N GLY A 596 19.94 21.48 20.67
CA GLY A 596 18.87 22.14 21.43
C GLY A 596 19.45 23.15 22.41
N GLY A 597 18.93 23.18 23.63
CA GLY A 597 19.43 23.99 24.74
C GLY A 597 20.61 23.41 25.52
N GLY A 598 21.23 22.32 25.01
CA GLY A 598 22.32 21.60 25.66
C GLY A 598 23.69 22.30 25.62
N PRO A 599 24.73 21.67 26.19
CA PRO A 599 26.09 22.23 26.17
C PRO A 599 26.70 22.09 24.76
N ARG A 600 27.74 22.86 24.49
CA ARG A 600 28.60 22.71 23.30
C ARG A 600 29.59 21.57 23.54
N LEU A 601 29.56 20.57 22.64
CA LEU A 601 30.33 19.34 22.79
C LEU A 601 31.17 19.09 21.53
N PRO A 602 32.37 18.50 21.66
CA PRO A 602 33.26 18.29 20.55
C PRO A 602 32.74 17.22 19.58
N VAL A 603 32.85 17.50 18.28
CA VAL A 603 32.74 16.51 17.22
C VAL A 603 34.04 15.72 17.15
N VAL A 604 33.98 14.40 17.40
CA VAL A 604 35.13 13.50 17.46
C VAL A 604 35.26 12.59 16.24
N GLY A 605 34.18 12.44 15.46
CA GLY A 605 34.19 11.59 14.28
C GLY A 605 33.13 11.97 13.27
N VAL A 606 33.36 11.53 12.03
CA VAL A 606 32.42 11.63 10.93
C VAL A 606 32.21 10.24 10.36
N VAL A 607 30.94 9.80 10.28
CA VAL A 607 30.54 8.57 9.61
C VAL A 607 30.09 8.87 8.17
N LYS A 608 30.31 7.93 7.27
CA LYS A 608 29.77 7.95 5.93
C LYS A 608 28.23 8.03 6.01
N ASP A 609 27.62 8.65 5.02
CA ASP A 609 26.16 8.70 4.93
C ASP A 609 25.54 7.32 4.89
N PHE A 610 24.47 7.12 5.66
CA PHE A 610 23.67 5.91 5.67
C PHE A 610 22.17 6.27 5.69
N LYS A 611 21.32 5.32 5.32
CA LYS A 611 19.88 5.53 5.22
C LYS A 611 19.24 5.36 6.59
N THR A 612 18.79 6.46 7.17
CA THR A 612 18.11 6.45 8.48
C THR A 612 16.63 6.07 8.39
N ASN A 613 16.05 6.21 7.18
CA ASN A 613 14.66 5.91 6.87
C ASN A 613 14.57 5.20 5.50
N SER A 614 13.37 5.23 4.91
CA SER A 614 13.13 4.67 3.58
C SER A 614 13.91 5.42 2.47
N LEU A 615 14.17 4.75 1.35
CA LEU A 615 14.76 5.34 0.14
C LEU A 615 13.86 6.36 -0.57
N ARG A 616 12.68 6.65 -0.01
CA ARG A 616 11.82 7.75 -0.43
C ARG A 616 12.35 9.11 0.03
N GLU A 617 13.14 9.10 1.10
CA GLU A 617 13.67 10.30 1.74
C GLU A 617 15.16 10.47 1.45
N GLU A 618 15.60 11.72 1.46
CA GLU A 618 17.02 12.05 1.40
C GLU A 618 17.72 11.64 2.70
N VAL A 619 19.03 11.46 2.63
CA VAL A 619 19.84 11.31 3.84
C VAL A 619 19.74 12.59 4.66
N LYS A 620 19.39 12.43 5.94
CA LYS A 620 19.23 13.54 6.87
C LYS A 620 20.54 13.91 7.55
N PRO A 621 20.77 15.19 7.86
CA PRO A 621 21.88 15.60 8.73
C PRO A 621 21.70 14.97 10.10
N LEU A 622 22.69 14.24 10.62
CA LEU A 622 22.54 13.34 11.76
C LEU A 622 23.70 13.48 12.73
N THR A 623 23.37 13.35 14.03
CA THR A 623 24.33 13.16 15.13
C THR A 623 24.14 11.79 15.77
N ILE A 624 25.23 11.18 16.21
CA ILE A 624 25.26 9.96 16.99
C ILE A 624 26.07 10.24 18.27
N ALA A 625 25.50 9.92 19.42
CA ALA A 625 26.14 10.16 20.71
C ALA A 625 25.69 9.14 21.77
N ALA A 626 26.46 9.00 22.85
CA ALA A 626 26.06 8.20 23.99
C ALA A 626 25.09 8.96 24.89
N ARG A 627 23.93 8.34 25.18
CA ARG A 627 22.94 8.87 26.12
C ARG A 627 22.07 7.77 26.69
N GLN A 628 22.43 7.26 27.86
CA GLN A 628 21.90 6.03 28.43
C GLN A 628 20.41 6.09 28.76
N ASP A 629 19.91 7.26 29.21
CA ASP A 629 18.48 7.50 29.50
C ASP A 629 17.56 7.45 28.26
N PHE A 630 18.15 7.39 27.05
CA PHE A 630 17.43 7.25 25.80
C PHE A 630 17.59 5.88 25.14
N TYR A 631 18.22 4.90 25.80
CA TYR A 631 18.33 3.55 25.25
C TYR A 631 17.00 2.82 25.40
N MET A 632 16.38 2.48 24.28
CA MET A 632 15.10 1.78 24.20
C MET A 632 15.24 0.42 23.50
N THR A 633 16.35 0.19 22.82
CA THR A 633 16.59 -1.04 22.06
C THR A 633 17.96 -1.62 22.37
N MET A 634 18.05 -2.96 22.30
CA MET A 634 19.30 -3.71 22.26
C MET A 634 19.40 -4.41 20.91
N ALA A 635 20.46 -4.13 20.19
CA ALA A 635 20.79 -4.77 18.91
C ALA A 635 21.87 -5.81 19.12
N VAL A 636 21.64 -7.06 18.68
CA VAL A 636 22.56 -8.18 18.81
C VAL A 636 22.90 -8.68 17.41
N LYS A 637 24.16 -8.51 17.01
CA LYS A 637 24.70 -9.02 15.74
C LYS A 637 25.05 -10.49 15.90
N LEU A 638 24.47 -11.34 15.06
CA LEU A 638 24.61 -12.79 15.10
C LEU A 638 25.43 -13.34 13.93
N ARG A 639 26.02 -14.51 14.12
CA ARG A 639 26.51 -15.36 13.02
C ARG A 639 25.31 -16.06 12.36
N THR A 640 25.35 -16.22 11.05
CA THR A 640 24.21 -16.76 10.29
C THR A 640 24.03 -18.27 10.39
N ALA A 641 25.01 -18.99 10.94
CA ALA A 641 25.04 -20.47 10.89
C ALA A 641 23.97 -21.17 11.76
N SER A 642 23.49 -20.54 12.86
CA SER A 642 22.57 -21.19 13.81
C SER A 642 21.56 -20.21 14.43
N LEU A 643 20.93 -19.37 13.62
CA LEU A 643 20.05 -18.28 14.07
C LEU A 643 18.94 -18.76 15.02
N SER A 644 18.23 -19.85 14.68
CA SER A 644 17.07 -20.31 15.44
C SER A 644 17.43 -20.75 16.88
N HIS A 645 18.52 -21.47 17.04
CA HIS A 645 19.00 -21.93 18.38
C HIS A 645 19.50 -20.74 19.21
N THR A 646 20.26 -19.85 18.59
CA THR A 646 20.83 -18.67 19.25
C THR A 646 19.72 -17.68 19.68
N THR A 647 18.72 -17.41 18.85
CA THR A 647 17.60 -16.55 19.22
C THR A 647 16.77 -17.12 20.37
N ALA A 648 16.56 -18.45 20.42
CA ALA A 648 15.88 -19.09 21.56
C ALA A 648 16.64 -18.89 22.87
N ARG A 649 17.98 -19.03 22.85
CA ARG A 649 18.83 -18.81 24.04
C ARG A 649 18.82 -17.33 24.46
N ILE A 650 18.89 -16.40 23.51
CA ILE A 650 18.79 -14.97 23.78
C ILE A 650 17.44 -14.64 24.44
N LYS A 651 16.35 -15.21 23.94
CA LYS A 651 15.02 -15.06 24.52
C LYS A 651 15.00 -15.50 25.99
N GLN A 652 15.49 -16.69 26.28
CA GLN A 652 15.53 -17.21 27.66
C GLN A 652 16.32 -16.29 28.60
N LEU A 653 17.45 -15.78 28.13
CA LEU A 653 18.29 -14.88 28.92
C LEU A 653 17.60 -13.52 29.15
N TRP A 654 16.97 -13.00 28.12
CA TRP A 654 16.23 -11.75 28.21
C TRP A 654 15.03 -11.89 29.18
N GLU A 655 14.23 -12.96 29.06
CA GLU A 655 13.10 -13.24 29.96
C GLU A 655 13.52 -13.44 31.42
N LYS A 656 14.69 -14.00 31.64
CA LYS A 656 15.30 -14.11 32.99
C LYS A 656 15.69 -12.73 33.52
N THR A 657 16.18 -11.85 32.66
CA THR A 657 16.67 -10.52 33.07
C THR A 657 15.49 -9.56 33.30
N TYR A 658 14.45 -9.67 32.49
CA TYR A 658 13.27 -8.80 32.51
C TYR A 658 11.96 -9.59 32.67
N PRO A 659 11.76 -10.30 33.80
CA PRO A 659 10.62 -11.20 34.01
C PRO A 659 9.28 -10.44 34.05
N GLU A 660 9.31 -9.15 34.39
CA GLU A 660 8.14 -8.26 34.41
C GLU A 660 7.70 -7.79 33.01
N TYR A 661 8.50 -8.05 31.97
CA TYR A 661 8.20 -7.64 30.60
C TYR A 661 7.94 -8.84 29.69
N ALA A 662 7.18 -8.63 28.65
CA ALA A 662 6.95 -9.60 27.58
C ALA A 662 8.05 -9.48 26.52
N TYR A 663 8.65 -10.61 26.17
CA TYR A 663 9.69 -10.64 25.13
C TYR A 663 9.11 -10.35 23.76
N THR A 664 9.73 -9.41 23.06
CA THR A 664 9.53 -9.19 21.62
C THR A 664 10.89 -9.02 20.94
N SER A 665 11.00 -9.45 19.72
CA SER A 665 12.20 -9.21 18.90
C SER A 665 11.85 -9.23 17.42
N HIS A 666 12.65 -8.56 16.65
CA HIS A 666 12.57 -8.58 15.19
C HIS A 666 13.98 -8.43 14.61
N PHE A 667 14.14 -8.81 13.35
CA PHE A 667 15.39 -8.55 12.65
C PHE A 667 15.33 -7.19 11.93
N VAL A 668 16.49 -6.53 11.79
CA VAL A 668 16.57 -5.20 11.13
C VAL A 668 16.09 -5.24 9.68
N ASP A 669 16.27 -6.34 8.97
CA ASP A 669 15.75 -6.53 7.62
C ASP A 669 14.21 -6.56 7.56
N GLU A 670 13.54 -7.06 8.62
CA GLU A 670 12.06 -7.00 8.74
C GLU A 670 11.57 -5.56 8.88
N THR A 671 12.28 -4.70 9.61
CA THR A 671 11.98 -3.26 9.71
C THR A 671 12.09 -2.60 8.36
N ILE A 672 13.16 -2.91 7.61
CA ILE A 672 13.35 -2.37 6.26
C ILE A 672 12.26 -2.86 5.31
N GLU A 673 11.88 -4.15 5.36
CA GLU A 673 10.79 -4.68 4.55
C GLU A 673 9.45 -3.99 4.86
N ARG A 674 9.21 -3.60 6.11
CA ARG A 674 8.01 -2.88 6.55
C ARG A 674 7.88 -1.53 5.87
N PHE A 675 8.98 -0.78 5.68
CA PHE A 675 8.98 0.50 4.96
C PHE A 675 8.46 0.39 3.52
N TYR A 676 8.63 -0.78 2.89
CA TYR A 676 8.28 -1.00 1.48
C TYR A 676 7.10 -1.97 1.30
N ARG A 677 6.34 -2.23 2.36
CA ARG A 677 5.23 -3.18 2.33
C ARG A 677 4.18 -2.80 1.31
N GLN A 678 3.80 -1.52 1.27
CA GLN A 678 2.80 -1.02 0.32
C GLN A 678 3.26 -1.18 -1.13
N GLU A 679 4.51 -0.81 -1.44
CA GLU A 679 5.04 -0.94 -2.79
C GLU A 679 5.20 -2.39 -3.21
N THR A 680 5.57 -3.25 -2.28
CA THR A 680 5.66 -4.69 -2.54
C THR A 680 4.28 -5.25 -2.88
N GLN A 681 3.24 -4.84 -2.16
CA GLN A 681 1.85 -5.21 -2.44
C GLN A 681 1.38 -4.65 -3.80
N LEU A 682 1.65 -3.38 -4.09
CA LEU A 682 1.34 -2.78 -5.40
C LEU A 682 2.07 -3.47 -6.55
N SER A 683 3.35 -3.79 -6.39
CA SER A 683 4.14 -4.53 -7.37
C SER A 683 3.54 -5.91 -7.64
N LEU A 684 3.07 -6.60 -6.61
CA LEU A 684 2.38 -7.89 -6.74
C LEU A 684 1.05 -7.74 -7.48
N LEU A 685 0.27 -6.71 -7.17
CA LEU A 685 -0.97 -6.41 -7.89
C LEU A 685 -0.70 -6.15 -9.38
N TYR A 686 0.32 -5.37 -9.73
CA TYR A 686 0.69 -5.14 -11.12
C TYR A 686 1.09 -6.43 -11.84
N LYS A 687 1.86 -7.33 -11.18
CA LYS A 687 2.19 -8.66 -11.74
C LYS A 687 0.94 -9.48 -12.04
N ILE A 688 -0.01 -9.52 -11.12
CA ILE A 688 -1.27 -10.26 -11.27
C ILE A 688 -2.08 -9.68 -12.44
N PHE A 689 -2.24 -8.36 -12.49
CA PHE A 689 -3.04 -7.71 -13.54
C PHE A 689 -2.39 -7.83 -14.92
N ALA A 690 -1.05 -7.72 -15.01
CA ALA A 690 -0.34 -8.00 -16.25
C ALA A 690 -0.51 -9.45 -16.70
N GLY A 691 -0.42 -10.41 -15.78
CA GLY A 691 -0.69 -11.83 -16.06
C GLY A 691 -2.10 -12.07 -16.58
N ILE A 692 -3.11 -11.44 -15.96
CA ILE A 692 -4.52 -11.50 -16.41
C ILE A 692 -4.67 -10.89 -17.81
N ALA A 693 -4.07 -9.71 -18.04
CA ALA A 693 -4.11 -9.03 -19.33
C ALA A 693 -3.48 -9.87 -20.45
N ILE A 694 -2.32 -10.46 -20.17
CA ILE A 694 -1.65 -11.41 -21.07
C ILE A 694 -2.56 -12.60 -21.36
N PHE A 695 -3.14 -13.20 -20.33
CA PHE A 695 -4.01 -14.37 -20.49
C PHE A 695 -5.25 -14.05 -21.35
N ILE A 696 -5.93 -12.93 -21.10
CA ILE A 696 -7.07 -12.46 -21.90
C ILE A 696 -6.62 -12.24 -23.35
N SER A 697 -5.43 -11.64 -23.56
CA SER A 697 -4.88 -11.41 -24.90
C SER A 697 -4.57 -12.70 -25.62
N CYS A 698 -4.01 -13.71 -24.94
CA CYS A 698 -3.78 -15.05 -25.49
C CYS A 698 -5.08 -15.73 -25.90
N LEU A 699 -6.14 -15.66 -25.07
CA LEU A 699 -7.44 -16.22 -25.41
C LEU A 699 -8.03 -15.56 -26.66
N GLY A 700 -7.88 -14.23 -26.79
CA GLY A 700 -8.31 -13.49 -27.97
C GLY A 700 -7.58 -13.91 -29.24
N LEU A 701 -6.26 -13.97 -29.18
CA LEU A 701 -5.42 -14.45 -30.30
C LEU A 701 -5.75 -15.88 -30.69
N TYR A 702 -5.82 -16.77 -29.71
CA TYR A 702 -6.12 -18.18 -29.93
C TYR A 702 -7.44 -18.37 -30.68
N GLY A 703 -8.48 -17.65 -30.26
CA GLY A 703 -9.78 -17.70 -30.92
C GLY A 703 -9.75 -17.12 -32.33
N LEU A 704 -9.08 -15.96 -32.50
CA LEU A 704 -8.96 -15.30 -33.79
C LEU A 704 -8.15 -16.14 -34.80
N VAL A 705 -7.01 -16.67 -34.38
CA VAL A 705 -6.17 -17.55 -35.25
C VAL A 705 -6.90 -18.84 -35.59
N SER A 706 -7.65 -19.41 -34.66
CA SER A 706 -8.47 -20.60 -34.91
C SER A 706 -9.49 -20.38 -36.02
N PHE A 707 -10.14 -19.21 -36.00
CA PHE A 707 -11.09 -18.81 -37.05
C PHE A 707 -10.37 -18.55 -38.39
N MET A 708 -9.25 -17.79 -38.37
CA MET A 708 -8.49 -17.52 -39.59
C MET A 708 -7.94 -18.82 -40.24
N ALA A 709 -7.47 -19.74 -39.42
CA ALA A 709 -7.01 -21.06 -39.89
C ALA A 709 -8.13 -21.84 -40.57
N ALA A 710 -9.34 -21.86 -39.97
CA ALA A 710 -10.51 -22.50 -40.56
C ALA A 710 -10.92 -21.84 -41.90
N GLN A 711 -10.86 -20.51 -41.98
CA GLN A 711 -11.18 -19.76 -43.21
C GLN A 711 -10.15 -19.98 -44.33
N LYS A 712 -8.86 -20.10 -43.98
CA LYS A 712 -7.75 -20.25 -44.92
C LYS A 712 -7.39 -21.71 -45.18
N THR A 713 -8.20 -22.70 -44.79
CA THR A 713 -7.92 -24.13 -44.92
C THR A 713 -7.64 -24.51 -46.36
N LYS A 714 -8.44 -24.04 -47.34
CA LYS A 714 -8.21 -24.25 -48.78
C LYS A 714 -6.89 -23.65 -49.27
N GLU A 715 -6.57 -22.39 -48.89
CA GLU A 715 -5.33 -21.71 -49.25
C GLU A 715 -4.11 -22.46 -48.69
N VAL A 716 -4.18 -22.89 -47.44
CA VAL A 716 -3.15 -23.69 -46.80
C VAL A 716 -2.98 -25.05 -47.51
N GLY A 717 -4.11 -25.69 -47.87
CA GLY A 717 -4.09 -26.95 -48.63
C GLY A 717 -3.41 -26.80 -49.99
N ILE A 718 -3.76 -25.80 -50.78
CA ILE A 718 -3.16 -25.50 -52.09
C ILE A 718 -1.65 -25.25 -51.95
N ARG A 719 -1.24 -24.40 -50.98
CA ARG A 719 0.18 -24.07 -50.74
C ARG A 719 0.99 -25.31 -50.33
N LYS A 720 0.42 -26.24 -49.57
CA LYS A 720 1.07 -27.51 -49.19
C LYS A 720 1.28 -28.39 -50.40
N VAL A 721 0.28 -28.50 -51.30
CA VAL A 721 0.40 -29.28 -52.56
C VAL A 721 1.47 -28.64 -53.46
N LEU A 722 1.63 -27.33 -53.43
CA LEU A 722 2.68 -26.58 -54.13
C LEU A 722 4.06 -26.60 -53.43
N GLY A 723 4.23 -27.39 -52.38
CA GLY A 723 5.53 -27.58 -51.71
C GLY A 723 5.83 -26.67 -50.54
N ALA A 724 4.87 -25.88 -50.03
CA ALA A 724 5.09 -25.04 -48.84
C ALA A 724 5.32 -25.92 -47.59
N ASN A 725 6.42 -25.68 -46.87
CA ASN A 725 6.71 -26.37 -45.63
C ASN A 725 5.89 -25.78 -44.47
N VAL A 726 5.86 -26.48 -43.32
CA VAL A 726 5.12 -26.07 -42.12
C VAL A 726 5.56 -24.69 -41.63
N GLY A 727 6.87 -24.39 -41.67
CA GLY A 727 7.43 -23.10 -41.26
C GLY A 727 6.87 -21.94 -42.07
N ASN A 728 6.72 -22.07 -43.40
CA ASN A 728 6.16 -21.02 -44.24
C ASN A 728 4.71 -20.66 -43.87
N ILE A 729 3.93 -21.69 -43.48
CA ILE A 729 2.54 -21.48 -43.03
C ILE A 729 2.49 -20.79 -41.68
N VAL A 730 3.34 -21.22 -40.74
CA VAL A 730 3.41 -20.57 -39.42
C VAL A 730 3.84 -19.10 -39.56
N VAL A 731 4.84 -18.78 -40.35
CA VAL A 731 5.29 -17.41 -40.62
C VAL A 731 4.19 -16.59 -41.28
N MET A 732 3.44 -17.13 -42.21
CA MET A 732 2.33 -16.45 -42.86
C MET A 732 1.27 -15.97 -41.85
N PHE A 733 0.90 -16.81 -40.88
CA PHE A 733 -0.04 -16.41 -39.82
C PHE A 733 0.58 -15.44 -38.82
N SER A 734 1.85 -15.65 -38.46
CA SER A 734 2.52 -14.81 -37.44
C SER A 734 2.85 -13.41 -37.92
N LYS A 735 3.12 -13.20 -39.22
CA LYS A 735 3.52 -11.91 -39.79
C LYS A 735 2.49 -10.78 -39.54
N GLU A 736 1.21 -11.07 -39.71
CA GLU A 736 0.16 -10.08 -39.52
C GLU A 736 0.09 -9.65 -38.05
N PHE A 737 0.18 -10.59 -37.10
CA PHE A 737 0.14 -10.28 -35.67
C PHE A 737 1.41 -9.57 -35.20
N THR A 738 2.58 -9.94 -35.73
CA THR A 738 3.84 -9.24 -35.45
C THR A 738 3.74 -7.77 -35.81
N LEU A 739 3.19 -7.43 -36.99
CA LEU A 739 2.98 -6.04 -37.39
C LEU A 739 2.03 -5.30 -36.43
N LEU A 740 0.88 -5.90 -36.07
CA LEU A 740 -0.10 -5.28 -35.19
C LEU A 740 0.46 -5.06 -33.78
N ILE A 741 1.25 -6.01 -33.27
CA ILE A 741 1.93 -5.90 -31.97
C ILE A 741 2.99 -4.82 -31.98
N SER A 742 3.74 -4.68 -33.10
CA SER A 742 4.73 -3.60 -33.26
C SER A 742 4.08 -2.22 -33.30
N ILE A 743 2.93 -2.09 -33.99
CA ILE A 743 2.15 -0.84 -33.98
C ILE A 743 1.64 -0.55 -32.56
N ALA A 744 1.11 -1.56 -31.87
CA ALA A 744 0.65 -1.43 -30.50
C ALA A 744 1.79 -0.99 -29.54
N PHE A 745 3.01 -1.46 -29.77
CA PHE A 745 4.19 -1.10 -29.01
C PHE A 745 4.56 0.38 -29.18
N ILE A 746 4.51 0.90 -30.40
CA ILE A 746 4.78 2.31 -30.68
C ILE A 746 3.80 3.22 -29.92
N ILE A 747 2.54 2.77 -29.74
CA ILE A 747 1.53 3.50 -28.99
C ILE A 747 1.74 3.33 -27.46
N ALA A 748 2.06 2.12 -27.03
CA ALA A 748 2.15 1.77 -25.60
C ALA A 748 3.37 2.41 -24.91
N VAL A 749 4.51 2.51 -25.60
CA VAL A 749 5.77 3.01 -25.02
C VAL A 749 5.68 4.43 -24.49
N PRO A 750 5.25 5.45 -25.25
CA PRO A 750 5.19 6.82 -24.72
C PRO A 750 4.21 6.96 -23.57
N VAL A 751 3.07 6.28 -23.62
CA VAL A 751 2.06 6.32 -22.56
C VAL A 751 2.59 5.65 -21.30
N ALA A 752 3.13 4.45 -21.39
CA ALA A 752 3.70 3.73 -20.26
C ALA A 752 4.90 4.47 -19.65
N TRP A 753 5.77 5.05 -20.48
CA TRP A 753 6.91 5.84 -20.02
C TRP A 753 6.45 7.06 -19.20
N TYR A 754 5.46 7.80 -19.69
CA TYR A 754 4.94 8.98 -18.99
C TYR A 754 4.42 8.62 -17.59
N PHE A 755 3.50 7.65 -17.50
CA PHE A 755 2.92 7.27 -16.20
C PHE A 755 3.94 6.64 -15.25
N MET A 756 4.85 5.81 -15.77
CA MET A 756 5.86 5.19 -14.93
C MET A 756 6.96 6.16 -14.49
N ASN A 757 7.30 7.13 -15.30
CA ASN A 757 8.23 8.19 -14.91
C ASN A 757 7.64 9.08 -13.81
N GLU A 758 6.35 9.43 -13.90
CA GLU A 758 5.64 10.18 -12.85
C GLU A 758 5.56 9.37 -11.54
N TRP A 759 5.26 8.07 -11.64
CA TRP A 759 5.26 7.19 -10.47
C TRP A 759 6.64 7.11 -9.81
N LEU A 760 7.72 7.01 -10.57
CA LEU A 760 9.08 6.97 -10.05
C LEU A 760 9.50 8.28 -9.34
N GLN A 761 8.85 9.41 -9.61
CA GLN A 761 9.14 10.67 -8.90
C GLN A 761 8.80 10.61 -7.40
N ASN A 762 7.97 9.66 -6.96
CA ASN A 762 7.69 9.43 -5.55
C ASN A 762 8.89 8.83 -4.78
N PHE A 763 9.98 8.47 -5.48
CA PHE A 763 11.20 7.93 -4.89
C PHE A 763 12.36 8.91 -5.13
N VAL A 764 13.07 9.27 -4.06
CA VAL A 764 14.33 10.04 -4.18
C VAL A 764 15.38 9.17 -4.87
N TYR A 765 15.49 7.89 -4.45
CA TYR A 765 16.39 6.90 -5.04
C TYR A 765 15.61 6.01 -6.00
N ARG A 766 15.73 6.28 -7.29
CA ARG A 766 14.97 5.64 -8.35
C ARG A 766 15.83 5.13 -9.48
N ILE A 767 15.34 4.09 -10.16
CA ILE A 767 15.94 3.60 -11.41
C ILE A 767 15.68 4.59 -12.55
N HIS A 768 16.55 4.56 -13.54
CA HIS A 768 16.27 5.17 -14.84
C HIS A 768 15.58 4.15 -15.76
N ILE A 769 14.47 4.56 -16.39
CA ILE A 769 13.78 3.71 -17.37
C ILE A 769 14.63 3.62 -18.63
N GLY A 770 15.48 2.60 -18.70
CA GLY A 770 16.34 2.34 -19.84
C GLY A 770 15.62 1.67 -21.01
N VAL A 771 16.25 1.66 -22.17
CA VAL A 771 15.74 0.98 -23.38
C VAL A 771 15.50 -0.52 -23.16
N SER A 772 16.26 -1.15 -22.27
CA SER A 772 16.13 -2.58 -21.93
C SER A 772 14.72 -2.98 -21.45
N VAL A 773 14.03 -2.10 -20.71
CA VAL A 773 12.65 -2.33 -20.26
C VAL A 773 11.70 -2.51 -21.45
N PHE A 774 11.83 -1.63 -22.44
CA PHE A 774 10.99 -1.66 -23.63
C PHE A 774 11.33 -2.84 -24.54
N VAL A 775 12.61 -3.17 -24.69
CA VAL A 775 13.08 -4.34 -25.45
C VAL A 775 12.57 -5.63 -24.82
N LEU A 776 12.64 -5.77 -23.51
CA LEU A 776 12.08 -6.93 -22.80
C LEU A 776 10.57 -7.04 -22.98
N ALA A 777 9.84 -5.90 -22.89
CA ALA A 777 8.40 -5.89 -23.06
C ALA A 777 7.95 -6.31 -24.47
N ILE A 778 8.61 -5.81 -25.53
CA ILE A 778 8.28 -6.21 -26.91
C ILE A 778 8.64 -7.66 -27.18
N ILE A 779 9.80 -8.14 -26.72
CA ILE A 779 10.22 -9.54 -26.87
C ILE A 779 9.24 -10.46 -26.15
N ALA A 780 8.86 -10.15 -24.91
CA ALA A 780 7.86 -10.95 -24.18
C ALA A 780 6.52 -10.97 -24.91
N SER A 781 6.03 -9.84 -25.39
CA SER A 781 4.77 -9.73 -26.12
C SER A 781 4.78 -10.54 -27.43
N LEU A 782 5.88 -10.46 -28.19
CA LEU A 782 6.05 -11.23 -29.44
C LEU A 782 6.19 -12.73 -29.17
N ALA A 783 6.96 -13.12 -28.14
CA ALA A 783 7.13 -14.51 -27.76
C ALA A 783 5.78 -15.15 -27.37
N ILE A 784 5.01 -14.47 -26.52
CA ILE A 784 3.67 -14.90 -26.10
C ILE A 784 2.73 -15.05 -27.30
N ALA A 785 2.73 -14.06 -28.19
CA ALA A 785 1.91 -14.10 -29.40
C ALA A 785 2.34 -15.24 -30.35
N TRP A 786 3.63 -15.43 -30.56
CA TRP A 786 4.15 -16.50 -31.45
C TRP A 786 3.88 -17.90 -30.89
N ILE A 787 3.97 -18.10 -29.58
CA ILE A 787 3.58 -19.35 -28.92
C ILE A 787 2.10 -19.63 -29.18
N THR A 788 1.25 -18.61 -28.93
CA THR A 788 -0.21 -18.73 -29.06
C THR A 788 -0.65 -18.96 -30.50
N VAL A 789 -0.11 -18.18 -31.46
CA VAL A 789 -0.39 -18.28 -32.89
C VAL A 789 0.23 -19.55 -33.49
N GLY A 790 1.48 -19.81 -33.12
CA GLY A 790 2.26 -20.94 -33.65
C GLY A 790 1.64 -22.28 -33.35
N TYR A 791 1.12 -22.49 -32.13
CA TYR A 791 0.41 -23.73 -31.76
C TYR A 791 -0.77 -24.03 -32.71
N ARG A 792 -1.60 -23.02 -33.01
CA ARG A 792 -2.75 -23.18 -33.90
C ARG A 792 -2.34 -23.26 -35.39
N ALA A 793 -1.39 -22.43 -35.80
CA ALA A 793 -0.87 -22.48 -37.16
C ALA A 793 -0.20 -23.84 -37.48
N LEU A 794 0.54 -24.40 -36.52
CA LEU A 794 1.12 -25.73 -36.60
C LEU A 794 0.04 -26.82 -36.77
N LYS A 795 -1.02 -26.77 -35.95
CA LYS A 795 -2.14 -27.71 -36.04
C LYS A 795 -2.85 -27.64 -37.40
N ALA A 796 -3.03 -26.41 -37.95
CA ALA A 796 -3.59 -26.21 -39.29
C ALA A 796 -2.64 -26.67 -40.39
N ALA A 797 -1.34 -26.46 -40.23
CA ALA A 797 -0.32 -26.90 -41.18
C ALA A 797 -0.13 -28.42 -41.20
N LEU A 798 -0.38 -29.12 -40.11
CA LEU A 798 -0.30 -30.58 -40.02
C LEU A 798 -1.56 -31.30 -40.55
N ALA A 799 -2.68 -30.56 -40.78
CA ALA A 799 -3.91 -31.12 -41.33
C ALA A 799 -3.68 -31.75 -42.74
N ASN A 800 -4.39 -32.86 -43.02
CA ASN A 800 -4.27 -33.57 -44.29
C ASN A 800 -4.78 -32.72 -45.45
N PRO A 801 -3.94 -32.43 -46.49
CA PRO A 801 -4.31 -31.62 -47.64
C PRO A 801 -5.52 -32.16 -48.42
N VAL A 802 -5.65 -33.46 -48.51
CA VAL A 802 -6.75 -34.14 -49.26
C VAL A 802 -8.11 -33.84 -48.57
N GLN A 803 -8.16 -33.90 -47.25
CA GLN A 803 -9.36 -33.56 -46.51
C GLN A 803 -9.68 -32.05 -46.58
N SER A 804 -8.64 -31.18 -46.64
CA SER A 804 -8.79 -29.74 -46.76
C SER A 804 -9.34 -29.25 -48.10
N LEU A 805 -9.17 -30.05 -49.17
CA LEU A 805 -9.67 -29.75 -50.51
C LEU A 805 -11.06 -30.38 -50.78
N ARG A 806 -11.46 -31.40 -50.00
CA ARG A 806 -12.75 -32.16 -50.16
C ARG A 806 -13.92 -31.52 -49.39
N THR A 807 -13.68 -30.54 -48.52
CA THR A 807 -14.76 -29.86 -47.81
C THR A 807 -15.50 -28.88 -48.74
N GLU A 808 -16.60 -29.28 -49.32
CA GLU A 808 -17.65 -28.41 -49.88
C GLU A 808 -18.59 -27.90 -48.80
#